data_8461b7353c8959aaf0c24764354099f6
#
_entry.id   8461b7353c8959aaf0c24764354099f6
#
_cell.length_a   1.000
_cell.length_b   1.000
_cell.length_c   1.000
_cell.angle_alpha   90.00
_cell.angle_beta   90.00
_cell.angle_gamma   90.00
#
_symmetry.space_group_name_H-M   'P 1'
#
loop_
_entity.id
_entity.type
_entity.pdbx_description
1 polymer ?
#
loop_
_entity_poly.entity_id
_entity_poly.type
_entity_poly.pdbx_seq_one_letter_code
_entity_poly.pdbx_strand_id
1 'polypeptide(L)'
;MLVVLLHVPPVQAFIGSEVAGALAQKFGTQVSIGKVNLGFFNRIIIDDVMMLDQKGDSMICASRVSAKLDFLPLKDGKISVSSAQLFGLNANIYKQDAKSPMNIQFVLDSLASKDTTRHTPLDLHIGSLIIRHGAVAYNQRDIAPKPGVFSPQHLGIRDLSAHIILSHLTDNDIHLTVKKISLKDKSGLQLKNLRFKLDADQQQALLRDFSIELPHSQLQLNDLRATYRIENKHIVKPTLQFQGGIKPSTITLADIACFVPEFSKFKDALQFHLQFSGTSTSARIHDLEFKTQSGSLLLRANGRVSDWDRLLRWKANISALKISGDGIGEVSRNLGKRISIPKEVLRLGDIYYIGEVYGAGKKAGTRGQLKTGVGEVAIKAEKAGSELKASINTQGINLGRILDNGQFGILAASLSAHGNKQHFYAKGSIPRFDFNKYSYRNIQIDGSYNRGLVEGLASIADPNANIQVEGSYSIPRKQYAATAHVQHLLPTILGLKVADKTYSLDDITVSAKNQGKDSYFDLEAPFASIHVNGEYDYATLTKSFTNLVASKLPTLPGIGKVDRSAKNHFTFQAEITSTEILQRMLGIPLKIEQPVFADGFMNDAEKTVNIYASVPDFSYDAKDYHGAKVRLHTINDSLKIDAQIRQGKWGDNGPGIHVKAAAADNQLFAKLFYNNHSAKLPIQGIIDTRAQFFKNEDHVSTAHVTIHPSEIRIDGTPWKVHPADIIYSKNRLLVDHFAVSHDQQHVIVSGLATPEKTDSIVADLKDVDVAYVLNLVNFHSVDFTGKASGKAIIKSLFNDPDAYAQLDVKEFTFENGQLGVLHAGVNFNKELEQIDIHAVADDGPEHQTLINGYVSPKRNYIDLGIDAQGTSMKFLENFCGSFMNQ
;
A
#
# COMPACT_ATOMS: atom_id res chain seq x y z
N MET A 1 -29.15 -46.98 79.52
CA MET A 1 -27.84 -46.97 80.18
C MET A 1 -26.67 -47.09 79.22
N LEU A 2 -26.61 -48.05 78.34
CA LEU A 2 -25.48 -48.25 77.32
C LEU A 2 -25.27 -47.02 76.40
N VAL A 3 -26.36 -46.45 75.87
CA VAL A 3 -26.25 -45.30 74.95
C VAL A 3 -25.72 -44.04 75.67
N VAL A 4 -26.04 -43.86 77.00
CA VAL A 4 -25.54 -42.75 77.81
C VAL A 4 -24.04 -42.90 78.10
N LEU A 5 -23.57 -44.11 78.27
CA LEU A 5 -22.18 -44.48 78.58
C LEU A 5 -21.31 -44.17 77.36
N LEU A 6 -21.85 -44.37 76.17
CA LEU A 6 -21.18 -44.09 74.90
C LEU A 6 -21.02 -42.61 74.58
N HIS A 7 -21.62 -41.71 75.25
CA HIS A 7 -21.50 -40.25 75.19
C HIS A 7 -20.50 -39.65 76.21
N VAL A 8 -19.86 -40.50 77.01
CA VAL A 8 -18.88 -40.06 78.01
C VAL A 8 -17.50 -39.91 77.32
N PRO A 9 -16.83 -38.76 77.37
CA PRO A 9 -15.57 -38.54 76.61
C PRO A 9 -14.50 -39.53 76.85
N PRO A 10 -14.15 -40.05 78.01
CA PRO A 10 -13.17 -41.11 78.24
C PRO A 10 -13.53 -42.42 77.52
N VAL A 11 -14.82 -42.79 77.49
CA VAL A 11 -15.31 -44.01 76.85
C VAL A 11 -15.20 -43.87 75.30
N GLN A 12 -15.46 -42.69 74.82
CA GLN A 12 -15.28 -42.41 73.37
C GLN A 12 -13.81 -42.48 72.93
N ALA A 13 -12.90 -41.96 73.74
CA ALA A 13 -11.47 -42.06 73.48
C ALA A 13 -10.97 -43.53 73.57
N PHE A 14 -11.47 -44.31 74.54
CA PHE A 14 -11.16 -45.74 74.66
C PHE A 14 -11.68 -46.50 73.45
N ILE A 15 -12.91 -46.33 73.04
CA ILE A 15 -13.46 -46.91 71.78
C ILE A 15 -12.62 -46.47 70.55
N GLY A 16 -12.23 -45.17 70.55
CA GLY A 16 -11.34 -44.67 69.48
C GLY A 16 -10.02 -45.42 69.39
N SER A 17 -9.37 -45.67 70.56
CA SER A 17 -8.09 -46.45 70.60
C SER A 17 -8.27 -47.90 70.19
N GLU A 18 -9.34 -48.57 70.58
CA GLU A 18 -9.60 -49.96 70.18
C GLU A 18 -9.93 -50.05 68.69
N VAL A 19 -10.74 -49.13 68.18
CA VAL A 19 -11.01 -49.09 66.71
C VAL A 19 -9.73 -48.75 65.94
N ALA A 20 -8.91 -47.81 66.39
CA ALA A 20 -7.63 -47.48 65.79
C ALA A 20 -6.68 -48.71 65.78
N GLY A 21 -6.58 -49.43 66.90
CA GLY A 21 -5.80 -50.69 67.03
C GLY A 21 -6.27 -51.76 66.09
N ALA A 22 -7.58 -51.99 65.99
CA ALA A 22 -8.15 -52.96 65.05
C ALA A 22 -7.90 -52.61 63.60
N LEU A 23 -8.03 -51.28 63.23
CA LEU A 23 -7.72 -50.81 61.86
C LEU A 23 -6.22 -50.86 61.59
N ALA A 24 -5.38 -50.52 62.56
CA ALA A 24 -3.92 -50.61 62.38
C ALA A 24 -3.48 -52.06 62.17
N GLN A 25 -4.06 -53.01 62.87
CA GLN A 25 -3.79 -54.45 62.67
C GLN A 25 -4.28 -54.93 61.27
N LYS A 26 -5.48 -54.47 60.86
CA LYS A 26 -6.07 -54.86 59.58
C LYS A 26 -5.27 -54.29 58.39
N PHE A 27 -4.84 -53.05 58.49
CA PHE A 27 -4.11 -52.40 57.38
C PHE A 27 -2.59 -52.59 57.47
N GLY A 28 -2.07 -53.04 58.58
CA GLY A 28 -0.63 -53.22 58.78
C GLY A 28 0.10 -51.86 58.87
N THR A 29 -0.54 -50.81 59.32
CA THR A 29 0.06 -49.48 59.47
C THR A 29 -0.51 -48.77 60.70
N GLN A 30 0.14 -47.66 61.13
CA GLN A 30 -0.33 -46.88 62.24
C GLN A 30 -1.58 -46.10 61.86
N VAL A 31 -2.61 -46.27 62.67
CA VAL A 31 -3.87 -45.51 62.64
C VAL A 31 -4.09 -44.86 63.99
N SER A 32 -4.40 -43.56 63.98
CA SER A 32 -4.76 -42.78 65.18
C SER A 32 -6.17 -42.23 65.03
N ILE A 33 -6.93 -42.31 66.06
CA ILE A 33 -8.29 -41.83 66.17
C ILE A 33 -8.42 -41.05 67.49
N GLY A 34 -8.86 -39.78 67.43
CA GLY A 34 -9.05 -39.00 68.66
C GLY A 34 -10.21 -39.49 69.46
N LYS A 35 -11.44 -39.57 68.92
CA LYS A 35 -12.62 -40.10 69.66
C LYS A 35 -13.67 -40.65 68.68
N VAL A 36 -14.51 -41.52 69.18
CA VAL A 36 -15.63 -42.09 68.45
C VAL A 36 -16.93 -41.68 69.14
N ASN A 37 -17.83 -41.05 68.38
CA ASN A 37 -19.14 -40.65 68.82
C ASN A 37 -20.26 -41.39 68.07
N LEU A 38 -21.35 -41.65 68.74
CA LEU A 38 -22.59 -42.09 68.14
C LEU A 38 -23.47 -40.84 67.90
N GLY A 39 -23.70 -40.50 66.64
CA GLY A 39 -24.62 -39.43 66.24
C GLY A 39 -26.08 -39.93 66.16
N PHE A 40 -27.02 -39.00 65.98
CA PHE A 40 -28.41 -39.34 65.67
C PHE A 40 -28.57 -40.14 64.39
N PHE A 41 -29.59 -41.00 64.32
CA PHE A 41 -29.97 -41.80 63.16
C PHE A 41 -28.86 -42.73 62.66
N ASN A 42 -28.28 -43.59 63.51
CA ASN A 42 -27.32 -44.62 63.15
C ASN A 42 -26.00 -44.09 62.51
N ARG A 43 -25.60 -42.91 62.94
CA ARG A 43 -24.36 -42.29 62.43
C ARG A 43 -23.21 -42.51 63.37
N ILE A 44 -22.12 -43.09 62.89
CA ILE A 44 -20.85 -43.15 63.59
C ILE A 44 -20.05 -41.90 63.19
N ILE A 45 -19.50 -41.21 64.19
CA ILE A 45 -18.66 -40.02 63.98
C ILE A 45 -17.30 -40.32 64.60
N ILE A 46 -16.28 -40.22 63.84
CA ILE A 46 -14.89 -40.43 64.17
C ILE A 46 -14.14 -39.11 63.97
N ASP A 47 -13.64 -38.53 65.06
CA ASP A 47 -12.89 -37.28 65.03
C ASP A 47 -11.38 -37.57 65.02
N ASP A 48 -10.60 -36.69 64.33
CA ASP A 48 -9.14 -36.66 64.30
C ASP A 48 -8.53 -38.02 63.81
N VAL A 49 -8.95 -38.45 62.66
CA VAL A 49 -8.44 -39.67 62.04
C VAL A 49 -7.12 -39.37 61.35
N MET A 50 -6.10 -40.15 61.65
CA MET A 50 -4.85 -40.09 60.90
C MET A 50 -4.39 -41.52 60.59
N MET A 51 -3.95 -41.74 59.34
CA MET A 51 -3.40 -42.96 58.86
C MET A 51 -2.05 -42.70 58.23
N LEU A 52 -1.02 -43.43 58.65
CA LEU A 52 0.30 -43.36 58.07
C LEU A 52 0.43 -44.34 56.87
N ASP A 53 1.37 -44.11 55.99
CA ASP A 53 1.75 -45.09 55.00
C ASP A 53 2.74 -46.13 55.59
N GLN A 54 3.15 -47.08 54.78
CA GLN A 54 4.10 -48.13 55.22
C GLN A 54 5.50 -47.61 55.51
N LYS A 55 5.79 -46.33 55.15
CA LYS A 55 7.06 -45.66 55.43
C LYS A 55 7.00 -44.78 56.68
N GLY A 56 5.80 -44.65 57.28
CA GLY A 56 5.58 -43.82 58.46
C GLY A 56 5.22 -42.38 58.12
N ASP A 57 5.00 -42.05 56.84
CA ASP A 57 4.56 -40.71 56.41
C ASP A 57 3.03 -40.58 56.59
N SER A 58 2.56 -39.36 56.92
CA SER A 58 1.14 -39.09 56.99
C SER A 58 0.50 -39.22 55.62
N MET A 59 -0.35 -40.23 55.44
CA MET A 59 -0.97 -40.56 54.17
C MET A 59 -2.39 -39.96 54.06
N ILE A 60 -3.21 -40.18 55.08
CA ILE A 60 -4.58 -39.67 55.15
C ILE A 60 -4.84 -39.09 56.54
N CYS A 61 -5.31 -37.84 56.58
CA CYS A 61 -5.84 -37.23 57.75
C CYS A 61 -7.26 -36.73 57.50
N ALA A 62 -8.14 -36.77 58.46
CA ALA A 62 -9.44 -36.18 58.38
C ALA A 62 -9.82 -35.68 59.79
N SER A 63 -10.24 -34.41 59.85
CA SER A 63 -10.72 -33.84 61.14
C SER A 63 -12.00 -34.52 61.63
N ARG A 64 -12.81 -35.05 60.71
CA ARG A 64 -14.00 -35.82 61.05
C ARG A 64 -14.36 -36.78 59.90
N VAL A 65 -14.57 -38.02 60.21
CA VAL A 65 -15.19 -39.04 59.35
C VAL A 65 -16.53 -39.41 60.00
N SER A 66 -17.60 -39.31 59.20
CA SER A 66 -18.93 -39.63 59.68
C SER A 66 -19.60 -40.63 58.72
N ALA A 67 -20.02 -41.75 59.17
CA ALA A 67 -20.65 -42.82 58.41
C ALA A 67 -22.07 -43.11 58.95
N LYS A 68 -23.06 -43.13 58.06
CA LYS A 68 -24.40 -43.60 58.41
C LYS A 68 -24.52 -45.08 58.04
N LEU A 69 -24.81 -45.93 59.00
CA LEU A 69 -24.91 -47.38 58.79
C LEU A 69 -26.37 -47.78 58.58
N ASP A 70 -26.55 -48.80 57.68
CA ASP A 70 -27.81 -49.48 57.47
C ASP A 70 -27.83 -50.74 58.28
N PHE A 71 -28.86 -50.85 59.21
CA PHE A 71 -28.89 -51.99 60.15
C PHE A 71 -29.42 -53.29 59.57
N LEU A 72 -30.20 -53.25 58.49
CA LEU A 72 -30.81 -54.46 57.91
C LEU A 72 -29.72 -55.44 57.36
N PRO A 73 -28.65 -55.05 56.68
CA PRO A 73 -27.57 -55.93 56.26
C PRO A 73 -26.71 -56.48 57.39
N LEU A 74 -26.69 -55.84 58.54
CA LEU A 74 -25.91 -56.33 59.71
C LEU A 74 -26.39 -57.69 60.23
N LYS A 75 -27.65 -58.02 60.01
CA LYS A 75 -28.20 -59.37 60.34
C LYS A 75 -27.53 -60.50 59.55
N ASP A 76 -27.06 -60.16 58.37
CA ASP A 76 -26.39 -61.05 57.42
C ASP A 76 -24.83 -60.93 57.51
N GLY A 77 -24.30 -60.19 58.49
CA GLY A 77 -22.87 -59.96 58.63
C GLY A 77 -22.25 -58.97 57.64
N LYS A 78 -23.08 -58.18 56.96
CA LYS A 78 -22.64 -57.20 56.01
C LYS A 78 -22.78 -55.77 56.59
N ILE A 79 -21.72 -54.97 56.47
CA ILE A 79 -21.74 -53.54 56.84
C ILE A 79 -22.05 -52.70 55.61
N SER A 80 -23.26 -52.13 55.57
CA SER A 80 -23.64 -51.18 54.51
C SER A 80 -23.60 -49.77 55.08
N VAL A 81 -22.95 -48.85 54.35
CA VAL A 81 -22.83 -47.44 54.70
C VAL A 81 -23.70 -46.65 53.71
N SER A 82 -24.84 -46.16 54.15
CA SER A 82 -25.71 -45.38 53.29
C SER A 82 -25.14 -44.00 52.96
N SER A 83 -24.30 -43.45 53.84
CA SER A 83 -23.63 -42.16 53.59
C SER A 83 -22.33 -42.06 54.40
N ALA A 84 -21.23 -41.76 53.74
CA ALA A 84 -19.96 -41.40 54.33
C ALA A 84 -19.70 -39.89 54.15
N GLN A 85 -19.26 -39.21 55.18
CA GLN A 85 -18.91 -37.80 55.16
C GLN A 85 -17.49 -37.60 55.71
N LEU A 86 -16.66 -36.87 54.94
CA LEU A 86 -15.27 -36.56 55.28
C LEU A 86 -15.13 -35.03 55.39
N PHE A 87 -14.73 -34.56 56.56
CA PHE A 87 -14.48 -33.15 56.82
C PHE A 87 -12.97 -32.97 57.06
N GLY A 88 -12.41 -31.93 56.44
CA GLY A 88 -10.99 -31.62 56.55
C GLY A 88 -10.07 -32.74 56.10
N LEU A 89 -10.46 -33.50 55.07
CA LEU A 89 -9.65 -34.54 54.46
C LEU A 89 -8.35 -33.94 53.93
N ASN A 90 -7.22 -34.49 54.38
CA ASN A 90 -5.91 -34.22 53.79
C ASN A 90 -5.25 -35.56 53.39
N ALA A 91 -5.16 -35.82 52.11
CA ALA A 91 -4.61 -37.04 51.57
C ALA A 91 -3.34 -36.75 50.77
N ASN A 92 -2.27 -37.46 51.10
CA ASN A 92 -0.98 -37.38 50.39
C ASN A 92 -0.68 -38.74 49.75
N ILE A 93 -1.09 -38.87 48.52
CA ILE A 93 -0.95 -40.10 47.72
C ILE A 93 0.24 -39.96 46.77
N TYR A 94 1.06 -40.98 46.70
CA TYR A 94 2.17 -41.00 45.74
C TYR A 94 2.46 -42.39 45.24
N LYS A 95 3.17 -42.47 44.11
CA LYS A 95 3.86 -43.65 43.63
C LYS A 95 5.27 -43.30 43.16
N GLN A 96 6.19 -44.27 43.16
CA GLN A 96 7.56 -43.98 42.74
C GLN A 96 7.69 -43.81 41.23
N ASP A 97 7.06 -44.70 40.46
CA ASP A 97 7.05 -44.70 39.00
C ASP A 97 5.71 -45.22 38.45
N ALA A 98 5.60 -45.30 37.13
CA ALA A 98 4.38 -45.76 36.47
C ALA A 98 3.93 -47.15 36.82
N LYS A 99 4.86 -48.06 37.16
CA LYS A 99 4.62 -49.48 37.46
C LYS A 99 4.48 -49.77 38.96
N SER A 100 5.02 -48.92 39.80
CA SER A 100 4.97 -49.05 41.24
C SER A 100 3.55 -48.85 41.78
N PRO A 101 3.14 -49.61 42.84
CA PRO A 101 1.86 -49.39 43.49
C PRO A 101 1.84 -48.02 44.19
N MET A 102 0.65 -47.47 44.40
CA MET A 102 0.45 -46.27 45.21
C MET A 102 0.71 -46.59 46.69
N ASN A 103 1.18 -45.59 47.45
CA ASN A 103 1.35 -45.70 48.90
C ASN A 103 0.07 -46.08 49.68
N ILE A 104 -1.11 -45.91 49.08
CA ILE A 104 -2.42 -46.31 49.59
C ILE A 104 -2.83 -47.74 49.16
N GLN A 105 -2.11 -48.37 48.22
CA GLN A 105 -2.52 -49.60 47.56
C GLN A 105 -2.76 -50.72 48.61
N PHE A 106 -1.94 -50.82 49.65
CA PHE A 106 -2.07 -51.83 50.70
C PHE A 106 -3.42 -51.70 51.46
N VAL A 107 -3.94 -50.50 51.62
CA VAL A 107 -5.25 -50.28 52.21
C VAL A 107 -6.35 -50.77 51.26
N LEU A 108 -6.25 -50.44 49.97
CA LEU A 108 -7.20 -50.86 48.95
C LEU A 108 -7.20 -52.42 48.83
N ASP A 109 -6.04 -53.02 48.82
CA ASP A 109 -5.88 -54.50 48.73
C ASP A 109 -6.47 -55.17 50.00
N SER A 110 -6.29 -54.58 51.19
CA SER A 110 -6.86 -55.10 52.45
C SER A 110 -8.38 -54.94 52.49
N LEU A 111 -8.95 -53.96 51.81
CA LEU A 111 -10.40 -53.80 51.67
C LEU A 111 -11.01 -54.72 50.61
N ALA A 112 -10.25 -55.04 49.54
CA ALA A 112 -10.69 -55.87 48.44
C ALA A 112 -10.51 -57.38 48.67
N SER A 113 -9.74 -57.78 49.70
CA SER A 113 -9.47 -59.17 50.03
C SER A 113 -10.72 -59.99 50.42
N LYS A 114 -11.06 -60.97 49.60
CA LYS A 114 -12.15 -61.92 49.81
C LYS A 114 -11.67 -63.14 50.62
N ASP A 115 -10.83 -62.96 51.63
CA ASP A 115 -10.42 -64.06 52.50
C ASP A 115 -11.58 -64.44 53.38
N THR A 116 -12.29 -65.54 53.00
CA THR A 116 -13.48 -66.09 53.66
C THR A 116 -13.15 -66.93 54.90
N THR A 117 -11.89 -67.02 55.31
CA THR A 117 -11.46 -67.86 56.45
C THR A 117 -11.47 -67.10 57.80
N ARG A 118 -11.67 -65.83 57.82
CA ARG A 118 -11.83 -65.03 59.06
C ARG A 118 -13.20 -64.26 59.05
N HIS A 119 -14.03 -64.64 60.04
CA HIS A 119 -15.34 -64.12 60.29
C HIS A 119 -15.44 -62.60 60.32
N THR A 120 -16.02 -62.03 59.36
CA THR A 120 -16.90 -60.92 59.02
C THR A 120 -16.56 -60.39 57.62
N PRO A 121 -17.33 -60.69 56.59
CA PRO A 121 -17.15 -60.04 55.27
C PRO A 121 -17.60 -58.60 55.46
N LEU A 122 -16.65 -57.74 55.50
CA LEU A 122 -16.90 -56.30 55.37
C LEU A 122 -17.26 -56.01 53.91
N ASP A 123 -18.49 -56.21 53.55
CA ASP A 123 -19.03 -55.74 52.27
C ASP A 123 -19.35 -54.24 52.45
N LEU A 124 -18.35 -53.40 52.19
CA LEU A 124 -18.45 -51.95 52.34
C LEU A 124 -19.18 -51.35 51.13
N HIS A 125 -20.46 -51.15 51.24
CA HIS A 125 -21.26 -50.50 50.23
C HIS A 125 -21.51 -49.05 50.64
N ILE A 126 -20.92 -48.06 49.94
CA ILE A 126 -21.07 -46.62 50.20
C ILE A 126 -22.08 -46.05 49.18
N GLY A 127 -23.31 -45.82 49.62
CA GLY A 127 -24.36 -45.24 48.80
C GLY A 127 -24.19 -43.72 48.54
N SER A 128 -23.54 -42.98 49.46
CA SER A 128 -23.26 -41.55 49.26
C SER A 128 -21.95 -41.15 49.91
N LEU A 129 -21.10 -40.42 49.22
CA LEU A 129 -19.86 -39.82 49.71
C LEU A 129 -19.93 -38.30 49.69
N ILE A 130 -19.70 -37.68 50.84
CA ILE A 130 -19.62 -36.23 50.97
C ILE A 130 -18.25 -35.87 51.53
N ILE A 131 -17.54 -35.00 50.79
CA ILE A 131 -16.25 -34.43 51.24
C ILE A 131 -16.44 -32.91 51.37
N ARG A 132 -15.97 -32.35 52.45
CA ARG A 132 -15.97 -30.92 52.73
C ARG A 132 -14.60 -30.45 53.23
N HIS A 133 -14.11 -29.36 52.64
CA HIS A 133 -12.81 -28.79 52.99
C HIS A 133 -11.64 -29.78 52.85
N GLY A 134 -11.64 -30.55 51.76
CA GLY A 134 -10.61 -31.53 51.48
C GLY A 134 -9.41 -30.93 50.79
N ALA A 135 -8.25 -31.57 51.03
CA ALA A 135 -7.03 -31.40 50.27
C ALA A 135 -6.51 -32.77 49.83
N VAL A 136 -6.09 -32.92 48.59
CA VAL A 136 -5.56 -34.15 48.04
C VAL A 136 -4.34 -33.83 47.19
N ALA A 137 -3.19 -34.38 47.61
CA ALA A 137 -1.98 -34.37 46.80
C ALA A 137 -1.76 -35.74 46.17
N TYR A 138 -1.44 -35.80 44.89
CA TYR A 138 -1.00 -36.97 44.21
C TYR A 138 0.28 -36.68 43.44
N ASN A 139 1.32 -37.52 43.63
CA ASN A 139 2.62 -37.33 42.97
C ASN A 139 3.23 -38.64 42.48
N GLN A 140 3.58 -38.68 41.21
CA GLN A 140 4.46 -39.70 40.62
C GLN A 140 5.89 -39.16 40.65
N ARG A 141 6.75 -39.78 41.49
CA ARG A 141 8.03 -39.20 41.90
C ARG A 141 9.14 -39.24 40.83
N ASP A 142 9.04 -40.13 39.83
CA ASP A 142 9.98 -40.22 38.71
C ASP A 142 9.79 -39.13 37.63
N ILE A 143 8.69 -38.39 37.69
CA ILE A 143 8.39 -37.33 36.73
C ILE A 143 8.52 -35.95 37.42
N ALA A 144 9.20 -35.04 36.80
CA ALA A 144 9.31 -33.70 37.31
C ALA A 144 8.00 -32.88 37.10
N PRO A 145 7.46 -32.18 38.13
CA PRO A 145 6.26 -31.36 37.96
C PRO A 145 6.56 -30.11 37.11
N LYS A 146 5.64 -29.74 36.24
CA LYS A 146 5.68 -28.49 35.45
C LYS A 146 4.79 -27.44 36.15
N PRO A 147 5.36 -26.35 36.66
CA PRO A 147 4.56 -25.29 37.31
C PRO A 147 3.51 -24.68 36.35
N GLY A 148 2.30 -24.48 36.82
CA GLY A 148 1.24 -23.84 36.04
C GLY A 148 0.62 -24.69 34.91
N VAL A 149 1.02 -25.94 34.79
CA VAL A 149 0.49 -26.92 33.81
C VAL A 149 -0.18 -28.05 34.55
N PHE A 150 -1.39 -28.40 34.14
CA PHE A 150 -2.10 -29.56 34.68
C PHE A 150 -1.38 -30.86 34.31
N SER A 151 -1.12 -31.68 35.31
CA SER A 151 -0.49 -32.95 35.12
C SER A 151 -1.26 -34.00 35.94
N PRO A 152 -1.78 -35.05 35.29
CA PRO A 152 -2.41 -36.18 36.01
C PRO A 152 -1.44 -36.89 36.96
N GLN A 153 -0.15 -36.77 36.74
CA GLN A 153 0.90 -37.35 37.57
C GLN A 153 1.22 -36.48 38.81
N HIS A 154 0.76 -35.24 38.82
CA HIS A 154 1.05 -34.27 39.88
C HIS A 154 -0.17 -33.39 40.22
N LEU A 155 -1.09 -33.92 40.98
CA LEU A 155 -2.25 -33.18 41.46
C LEU A 155 -1.98 -32.50 42.81
N GLY A 156 -2.42 -31.32 42.95
CA GLY A 156 -2.38 -30.55 44.22
C GLY A 156 -3.70 -29.86 44.49
N ILE A 157 -4.70 -30.66 44.86
CA ILE A 157 -6.08 -30.26 45.04
C ILE A 157 -6.26 -29.62 46.41
N ARG A 158 -6.87 -28.45 46.47
CA ARG A 158 -7.30 -27.74 47.71
C ARG A 158 -8.76 -27.34 47.57
N ASP A 159 -9.36 -27.02 48.69
CA ASP A 159 -10.77 -26.62 48.80
C ASP A 159 -11.73 -27.66 48.17
N LEU A 160 -11.36 -28.94 48.23
CA LEU A 160 -12.18 -30.00 47.67
C LEU A 160 -13.48 -30.14 48.42
N SER A 161 -14.59 -29.96 47.71
CA SER A 161 -15.91 -30.33 48.21
C SER A 161 -16.57 -31.24 47.16
N ALA A 162 -17.04 -32.38 47.58
CA ALA A 162 -17.65 -33.38 46.71
C ALA A 162 -18.91 -33.93 47.33
N HIS A 163 -19.94 -34.18 46.51
CA HIS A 163 -21.13 -34.93 46.91
C HIS A 163 -21.46 -35.88 45.77
N ILE A 164 -21.15 -37.16 46.02
CA ILE A 164 -21.23 -38.26 45.06
C ILE A 164 -22.19 -39.30 45.63
N ILE A 165 -23.14 -39.76 44.82
CA ILE A 165 -24.06 -40.83 45.11
C ILE A 165 -23.70 -42.01 44.20
N LEU A 166 -23.41 -43.12 44.80
CA LEU A 166 -23.12 -44.40 44.20
C LEU A 166 -24.30 -45.34 44.45
N SER A 167 -25.31 -45.25 43.56
CA SER A 167 -26.51 -46.06 43.73
C SER A 167 -26.23 -47.53 43.44
N HIS A 168 -25.34 -47.82 42.50
CA HIS A 168 -24.90 -49.16 42.16
C HIS A 168 -23.48 -49.11 41.53
N LEU A 169 -22.64 -49.97 41.97
CA LEU A 169 -21.27 -50.07 41.47
C LEU A 169 -20.85 -51.54 41.46
N THR A 170 -20.93 -52.19 40.31
CA THR A 170 -20.47 -53.54 40.07
C THR A 170 -19.53 -53.56 38.87
N ASP A 171 -18.89 -54.71 38.63
CA ASP A 171 -18.08 -54.89 37.40
C ASP A 171 -18.89 -54.74 36.11
N ASN A 172 -20.23 -54.84 36.20
CA ASN A 172 -21.12 -54.92 35.04
C ASN A 172 -22.07 -53.70 34.89
N ASP A 173 -22.20 -52.92 35.96
CA ASP A 173 -23.22 -51.87 36.01
C ASP A 173 -22.80 -50.73 36.97
N ILE A 174 -22.86 -49.52 36.49
CA ILE A 174 -22.44 -48.31 37.19
C ILE A 174 -23.54 -47.28 37.16
N HIS A 175 -24.09 -46.93 38.33
CA HIS A 175 -25.02 -45.81 38.49
C HIS A 175 -24.42 -44.78 39.45
N LEU A 176 -23.89 -43.70 38.88
CA LEU A 176 -23.17 -42.65 39.60
C LEU A 176 -23.87 -41.29 39.41
N THR A 177 -24.16 -40.62 40.50
CA THR A 177 -24.63 -39.26 40.49
C THR A 177 -23.66 -38.33 41.19
N VAL A 178 -22.99 -37.50 40.49
CA VAL A 178 -22.20 -36.38 41.02
C VAL A 178 -23.12 -35.19 41.18
N LYS A 179 -23.53 -34.86 42.42
CA LYS A 179 -24.33 -33.67 42.72
C LYS A 179 -23.50 -32.39 42.72
N LYS A 180 -22.24 -32.50 43.15
CA LYS A 180 -21.30 -31.40 43.24
C LYS A 180 -19.87 -31.91 43.36
N ILE A 181 -18.96 -31.37 42.59
CA ILE A 181 -17.54 -31.34 42.87
C ILE A 181 -17.02 -29.93 42.65
N SER A 182 -16.31 -29.42 43.64
CA SER A 182 -15.57 -28.14 43.51
C SER A 182 -14.19 -28.30 44.10
N LEU A 183 -13.20 -27.71 43.45
CA LEU A 183 -11.79 -27.83 43.84
C LEU A 183 -10.96 -26.70 43.20
N LYS A 184 -9.77 -26.51 43.78
CA LYS A 184 -8.69 -25.74 43.18
C LYS A 184 -7.45 -26.61 43.09
N ASP A 185 -6.83 -26.70 41.92
CA ASP A 185 -5.58 -27.40 41.71
C ASP A 185 -4.39 -26.43 41.62
N LYS A 186 -3.20 -26.91 42.03
CA LYS A 186 -1.95 -26.11 41.97
C LYS A 186 -1.55 -25.67 40.57
N SER A 187 -2.05 -26.30 39.51
CA SER A 187 -1.88 -25.89 38.12
C SER A 187 -2.63 -24.62 37.75
N GLY A 188 -3.51 -24.09 38.64
CA GLY A 188 -4.37 -22.94 38.37
C GLY A 188 -5.79 -23.33 37.95
N LEU A 189 -6.09 -24.61 37.78
CA LEU A 189 -7.45 -25.06 37.52
C LEU A 189 -8.35 -24.75 38.72
N GLN A 190 -9.44 -24.05 38.50
CA GLN A 190 -10.46 -23.77 39.51
C GLN A 190 -11.79 -24.32 39.01
N LEU A 191 -12.28 -25.36 39.62
CA LEU A 191 -13.58 -25.96 39.38
C LEU A 191 -14.55 -25.44 40.43
N LYS A 192 -15.52 -24.59 40.07
CA LYS A 192 -16.54 -24.08 40.97
C LYS A 192 -17.62 -25.10 41.24
N ASN A 193 -18.03 -25.81 40.18
CA ASN A 193 -19.05 -26.84 40.26
C ASN A 193 -18.94 -27.80 39.06
N LEU A 194 -19.03 -29.09 39.39
CA LEU A 194 -19.20 -30.18 38.39
C LEU A 194 -20.36 -31.06 38.91
N ARG A 195 -21.32 -31.29 38.03
CA ARG A 195 -22.43 -32.17 38.29
C ARG A 195 -22.75 -33.02 37.07
N PHE A 196 -23.13 -34.28 37.26
CA PHE A 196 -23.62 -35.16 36.20
C PHE A 196 -24.26 -36.43 36.80
N LYS A 197 -24.96 -37.18 35.95
CA LYS A 197 -25.41 -38.56 36.19
C LYS A 197 -24.84 -39.43 35.11
N LEU A 198 -24.22 -40.53 35.51
CA LEU A 198 -23.67 -41.56 34.66
C LEU A 198 -24.35 -42.87 34.93
N ASP A 199 -24.99 -43.41 33.90
CA ASP A 199 -25.53 -44.77 33.89
C ASP A 199 -24.77 -45.57 32.83
N ALA A 200 -24.04 -46.61 33.19
CA ALA A 200 -23.24 -47.41 32.29
C ALA A 200 -23.34 -48.89 32.59
N ASP A 201 -23.53 -49.68 31.55
CA ASP A 201 -23.59 -51.13 31.59
C ASP A 201 -22.58 -51.74 30.59
N GLN A 202 -22.68 -53.06 30.34
CA GLN A 202 -21.75 -53.74 29.39
C GLN A 202 -21.95 -53.35 27.92
N GLN A 203 -23.01 -52.60 27.57
CA GLN A 203 -23.35 -52.31 26.19
C GLN A 203 -23.44 -50.80 25.90
N GLN A 204 -23.73 -50.01 26.91
CA GLN A 204 -23.93 -48.55 26.76
C GLN A 204 -23.50 -47.75 27.98
N ALA A 205 -23.21 -46.50 27.76
CA ALA A 205 -23.02 -45.49 28.79
C ALA A 205 -23.85 -44.24 28.43
N LEU A 206 -24.54 -43.73 29.42
CA LEU A 206 -25.38 -42.53 29.29
C LEU A 206 -24.99 -41.51 30.34
N LEU A 207 -24.46 -40.38 29.91
CA LEU A 207 -24.14 -39.23 30.76
C LEU A 207 -25.21 -38.16 30.60
N ARG A 208 -25.90 -37.86 31.68
CA ARG A 208 -27.00 -36.87 31.74
C ARG A 208 -26.72 -35.74 32.73
N ASP A 209 -27.40 -34.66 32.55
CA ASP A 209 -27.35 -33.48 33.42
C ASP A 209 -25.94 -32.92 33.64
N PHE A 210 -25.01 -33.17 32.70
CA PHE A 210 -23.64 -32.68 32.84
C PHE A 210 -23.57 -31.16 32.78
N SER A 211 -22.96 -30.59 33.80
CA SER A 211 -22.65 -29.17 33.88
C SER A 211 -21.35 -28.96 34.61
N ILE A 212 -20.48 -28.14 34.02
CA ILE A 212 -19.23 -27.72 34.61
C ILE A 212 -19.20 -26.18 34.68
N GLU A 213 -18.80 -25.64 35.82
CA GLU A 213 -18.65 -24.20 36.08
C GLU A 213 -17.20 -23.93 36.48
N LEU A 214 -16.50 -23.10 35.72
CA LEU A 214 -15.18 -22.55 36.00
C LEU A 214 -15.32 -21.07 36.37
N PRO A 215 -14.25 -20.33 36.71
CA PRO A 215 -14.37 -18.93 37.10
C PRO A 215 -15.15 -18.02 36.13
N HIS A 216 -14.95 -18.20 34.81
CA HIS A 216 -15.56 -17.38 33.75
C HIS A 216 -16.25 -18.23 32.67
N SER A 217 -16.32 -19.58 32.89
CA SER A 217 -16.88 -20.51 31.92
C SER A 217 -18.02 -21.31 32.52
N GLN A 218 -19.06 -21.54 31.72
CA GLN A 218 -20.15 -22.45 32.07
C GLN A 218 -20.46 -23.33 30.85
N LEU A 219 -20.30 -24.61 31.01
CA LEU A 219 -20.53 -25.59 29.95
C LEU A 219 -21.58 -26.62 30.41
N GLN A 220 -22.57 -26.86 29.54
CA GLN A 220 -23.61 -27.86 29.74
C GLN A 220 -23.68 -28.81 28.54
N LEU A 221 -23.78 -30.10 28.80
CA LEU A 221 -23.98 -31.10 27.75
C LEU A 221 -25.44 -31.42 27.58
N ASN A 222 -25.82 -31.76 26.35
CA ASN A 222 -26.95 -32.67 26.10
C ASN A 222 -26.58 -34.07 26.58
N ASP A 223 -27.55 -34.96 26.66
CA ASP A 223 -27.26 -36.35 27.00
C ASP A 223 -26.20 -36.90 26.05
N LEU A 224 -25.11 -37.38 26.65
CA LEU A 224 -24.04 -38.06 25.90
C LEU A 224 -24.28 -39.55 26.01
N ARG A 225 -24.51 -40.20 24.88
CA ARG A 225 -24.70 -41.63 24.81
C ARG A 225 -23.51 -42.27 24.07
N ALA A 226 -22.97 -43.31 24.65
CA ALA A 226 -22.00 -44.21 24.01
C ALA A 226 -22.56 -45.63 24.03
N THR A 227 -22.38 -46.34 22.92
CA THR A 227 -22.68 -47.77 22.79
C THR A 227 -21.42 -48.50 22.40
N TYR A 228 -21.20 -49.64 23.00
CA TYR A 228 -19.97 -50.41 22.82
C TYR A 228 -20.19 -51.88 23.16
N ARG A 229 -19.18 -52.73 22.87
CA ARG A 229 -19.09 -54.08 23.35
C ARG A 229 -17.86 -54.22 24.25
N ILE A 230 -18.03 -54.95 25.34
CA ILE A 230 -16.92 -55.26 26.25
C ILE A 230 -16.52 -56.74 26.05
N GLU A 231 -15.25 -56.98 25.83
CA GLU A 231 -14.63 -58.31 25.80
C GLU A 231 -13.36 -58.27 26.66
N ASN A 232 -13.18 -59.29 27.53
CA ASN A 232 -12.04 -59.35 28.46
C ASN A 232 -11.85 -58.07 29.30
N LYS A 233 -12.93 -57.47 29.81
CA LYS A 233 -12.94 -56.23 30.57
C LYS A 233 -12.47 -54.99 29.81
N HIS A 234 -12.35 -55.04 28.46
CA HIS A 234 -11.97 -53.90 27.63
C HIS A 234 -13.04 -53.61 26.59
N ILE A 235 -13.22 -52.31 26.30
CA ILE A 235 -14.12 -51.87 25.20
C ILE A 235 -13.47 -52.28 23.87
N VAL A 236 -14.24 -53.04 23.06
CA VAL A 236 -13.86 -53.36 21.68
C VAL A 236 -13.97 -52.12 20.81
N LYS A 237 -12.86 -51.41 20.61
CA LYS A 237 -12.79 -50.07 19.95
C LYS A 237 -13.63 -49.96 18.67
N PRO A 238 -13.65 -50.90 17.72
CA PRO A 238 -14.45 -50.79 16.49
C PRO A 238 -15.94 -50.73 16.74
N THR A 239 -16.43 -51.20 17.89
CA THR A 239 -17.86 -51.17 18.24
C THR A 239 -18.33 -49.88 18.90
N LEU A 240 -17.36 -49.05 19.34
CA LEU A 240 -17.68 -47.80 20.03
C LEU A 240 -18.36 -46.80 19.08
N GLN A 241 -19.58 -46.42 19.46
CA GLN A 241 -20.31 -45.32 18.85
C GLN A 241 -20.71 -44.34 19.95
N PHE A 242 -20.63 -43.05 19.65
CA PHE A 242 -21.05 -42.02 20.59
C PHE A 242 -21.82 -40.90 19.89
N GLN A 243 -22.74 -40.31 20.63
CA GLN A 243 -23.49 -39.12 20.21
C GLN A 243 -23.76 -38.23 21.40
N GLY A 244 -23.76 -36.92 21.14
CA GLY A 244 -24.04 -35.94 22.14
C GLY A 244 -23.93 -34.53 21.62
N GLY A 245 -23.96 -33.58 22.58
CA GLY A 245 -23.80 -32.19 22.21
C GLY A 245 -23.49 -31.31 23.43
N ILE A 246 -23.02 -30.13 23.15
CA ILE A 246 -22.84 -29.06 24.10
C ILE A 246 -23.97 -28.05 23.85
N LYS A 247 -24.80 -27.79 24.87
CA LYS A 247 -25.81 -26.74 24.84
C LYS A 247 -25.14 -25.37 24.68
N PRO A 248 -25.85 -24.33 24.25
CA PRO A 248 -25.30 -22.98 24.23
C PRO A 248 -24.62 -22.66 25.56
N SER A 249 -23.31 -22.55 25.53
CA SER A 249 -22.44 -22.46 26.70
C SER A 249 -21.46 -21.31 26.51
N THR A 250 -20.95 -20.78 27.62
CA THR A 250 -19.93 -19.72 27.60
C THR A 250 -18.59 -20.31 28.07
N ILE A 251 -17.56 -20.08 27.30
CA ILE A 251 -16.20 -20.56 27.59
C ILE A 251 -15.26 -19.37 27.53
N THR A 252 -14.44 -19.20 28.54
CA THR A 252 -13.27 -18.34 28.56
C THR A 252 -12.03 -19.23 28.52
N LEU A 253 -11.26 -19.16 27.42
CA LEU A 253 -10.14 -20.07 27.22
C LEU A 253 -9.06 -19.94 28.31
N ALA A 254 -8.94 -18.77 28.94
CA ALA A 254 -8.04 -18.59 30.07
C ALA A 254 -8.34 -19.52 31.25
N ASP A 255 -9.60 -19.92 31.45
CA ASP A 255 -9.98 -20.86 32.52
C ASP A 255 -9.40 -22.26 32.36
N ILE A 256 -9.04 -22.63 31.13
CA ILE A 256 -8.43 -23.92 30.76
C ILE A 256 -6.96 -23.78 30.34
N ALA A 257 -6.35 -22.63 30.65
CA ALA A 257 -4.95 -22.37 30.31
C ALA A 257 -3.96 -23.34 31.01
N CYS A 258 -4.37 -23.94 32.11
CA CYS A 258 -3.59 -25.00 32.73
C CYS A 258 -3.36 -26.23 31.83
N PHE A 259 -4.23 -26.51 30.87
CA PHE A 259 -4.08 -27.57 29.88
C PHE A 259 -3.32 -27.11 28.63
N VAL A 260 -3.50 -25.85 28.23
CA VAL A 260 -2.88 -25.24 27.05
C VAL A 260 -2.42 -23.83 27.45
N PRO A 261 -1.14 -23.66 27.86
CA PRO A 261 -0.64 -22.40 28.41
C PRO A 261 -0.86 -21.17 27.53
N GLU A 262 -0.90 -21.37 26.22
CA GLU A 262 -1.17 -20.31 25.22
C GLU A 262 -2.52 -19.65 25.44
N PHE A 263 -3.48 -20.36 26.03
CA PHE A 263 -4.83 -19.86 26.29
C PHE A 263 -4.92 -18.85 27.44
N SER A 264 -3.87 -18.69 28.23
CA SER A 264 -3.83 -17.75 29.37
C SER A 264 -4.13 -16.29 28.98
N LYS A 265 -3.88 -15.96 27.72
CA LYS A 265 -4.10 -14.62 27.17
C LYS A 265 -5.52 -14.37 26.65
N PHE A 266 -6.28 -15.45 26.39
CA PHE A 266 -7.65 -15.39 25.90
C PHE A 266 -8.64 -15.20 27.05
N LYS A 267 -8.88 -13.94 27.42
CA LYS A 267 -9.75 -13.58 28.55
C LYS A 267 -11.18 -13.30 28.15
N ASP A 268 -11.46 -13.16 26.86
CA ASP A 268 -12.78 -12.84 26.36
C ASP A 268 -13.67 -14.09 26.36
N ALA A 269 -14.92 -13.90 26.76
CA ALA A 269 -15.89 -14.99 26.80
C ALA A 269 -16.37 -15.33 25.39
N LEU A 270 -16.37 -16.62 25.08
CA LEU A 270 -16.81 -17.20 23.82
C LEU A 270 -18.10 -17.97 24.06
N GLN A 271 -19.09 -17.74 23.20
CA GLN A 271 -20.30 -18.57 23.16
C GLN A 271 -20.04 -19.75 22.24
N PHE A 272 -20.41 -20.94 22.70
CA PHE A 272 -20.09 -22.18 22.03
C PHE A 272 -21.28 -23.13 22.07
N HIS A 273 -21.60 -23.73 20.93
CA HIS A 273 -22.60 -24.78 20.79
C HIS A 273 -22.06 -25.86 19.87
N LEU A 274 -22.29 -27.13 20.19
CA LEU A 274 -21.77 -28.24 19.39
C LEU A 274 -22.74 -29.44 19.46
N GLN A 275 -23.01 -30.05 18.30
CA GLN A 275 -23.66 -31.35 18.22
C GLN A 275 -22.78 -32.31 17.42
N PHE A 276 -22.56 -33.50 17.96
CA PHE A 276 -21.67 -34.44 17.33
C PHE A 276 -22.13 -35.90 17.52
N SER A 277 -21.66 -36.77 16.62
CA SER A 277 -21.71 -38.19 16.74
C SER A 277 -20.43 -38.80 16.18
N GLY A 278 -20.09 -40.02 16.57
CA GLY A 278 -18.86 -40.63 16.06
C GLY A 278 -18.66 -42.06 16.46
N THR A 279 -17.48 -42.54 16.08
CA THR A 279 -16.94 -43.88 16.38
C THR A 279 -15.52 -43.76 16.96
N SER A 280 -14.87 -44.81 17.23
CA SER A 280 -13.48 -44.80 17.72
C SER A 280 -12.49 -44.11 16.76
N THR A 281 -12.80 -43.99 15.46
CA THR A 281 -11.88 -43.46 14.44
C THR A 281 -12.45 -42.27 13.64
N SER A 282 -13.71 -41.90 13.89
CA SER A 282 -14.36 -40.83 13.15
C SER A 282 -15.38 -40.06 13.99
N ALA A 283 -15.53 -38.77 13.72
CA ALA A 283 -16.58 -37.97 14.28
C ALA A 283 -17.24 -37.09 13.20
N ARG A 284 -18.54 -36.94 13.33
CA ARG A 284 -19.35 -36.01 12.54
C ARG A 284 -19.82 -34.89 13.47
N ILE A 285 -19.53 -33.69 13.09
CA ILE A 285 -20.05 -32.46 13.70
C ILE A 285 -21.29 -32.10 12.91
N HIS A 286 -22.46 -32.19 13.55
CA HIS A 286 -23.76 -31.89 12.92
C HIS A 286 -24.01 -30.40 12.93
N ASP A 287 -23.63 -29.72 14.02
CA ASP A 287 -23.77 -28.29 14.21
C ASP A 287 -22.68 -27.80 15.14
N LEU A 288 -22.00 -26.74 14.73
CA LEU A 288 -21.02 -25.99 15.48
C LEU A 288 -21.32 -24.52 15.35
N GLU A 289 -21.58 -23.85 16.45
CA GLU A 289 -21.60 -22.42 16.53
C GLU A 289 -20.56 -21.93 17.53
N PHE A 290 -19.78 -20.98 17.10
CA PHE A 290 -18.77 -20.30 17.90
C PHE A 290 -18.86 -18.81 17.63
N LYS A 291 -18.99 -18.00 18.68
CA LYS A 291 -19.02 -16.54 18.54
C LYS A 291 -18.43 -15.83 19.76
N THR A 292 -17.84 -14.67 19.53
CA THR A 292 -17.43 -13.76 20.60
C THR A 292 -18.65 -13.05 21.18
N GLN A 293 -18.56 -12.58 22.40
CA GLN A 293 -19.65 -11.85 23.06
C GLN A 293 -19.94 -10.53 22.35
N SER A 294 -18.93 -9.89 21.75
CA SER A 294 -19.07 -8.70 20.91
C SER A 294 -19.78 -8.96 19.58
N GLY A 295 -19.86 -10.22 19.14
CA GLY A 295 -20.30 -10.59 17.79
C GLY A 295 -19.31 -10.24 16.68
N SER A 296 -18.10 -9.83 17.04
CA SER A 296 -17.01 -9.49 16.11
C SER A 296 -16.48 -10.71 15.35
N LEU A 297 -16.60 -11.90 15.94
CA LEU A 297 -16.29 -13.19 15.33
C LEU A 297 -17.48 -14.13 15.49
N LEU A 298 -17.93 -14.72 14.40
CA LEU A 298 -18.95 -15.76 14.35
C LEU A 298 -18.49 -16.86 13.39
N LEU A 299 -18.52 -18.12 13.83
CA LEU A 299 -18.34 -19.31 12.99
C LEU A 299 -19.53 -20.24 13.17
N ARG A 300 -20.17 -20.62 12.07
CA ARG A 300 -21.13 -21.73 11.98
C ARG A 300 -20.63 -22.75 10.98
N ALA A 301 -20.56 -23.97 11.40
CA ALA A 301 -20.02 -25.02 10.56
C ALA A 301 -20.61 -26.39 10.93
N ASN A 302 -20.60 -27.29 9.96
CA ASN A 302 -20.77 -28.72 10.17
C ASN A 302 -19.63 -29.48 9.45
N GLY A 303 -19.40 -30.74 9.81
CA GLY A 303 -18.28 -31.43 9.18
C GLY A 303 -18.05 -32.84 9.67
N ARG A 304 -16.96 -33.42 9.18
CA ARG A 304 -16.52 -34.74 9.55
C ARG A 304 -15.02 -34.78 9.72
N VAL A 305 -14.58 -35.48 10.73
CA VAL A 305 -13.19 -35.84 10.97
C VAL A 305 -13.10 -37.34 11.00
N SER A 306 -12.14 -37.97 10.32
CA SER A 306 -11.99 -39.42 10.23
C SER A 306 -10.52 -39.82 10.17
N ASP A 307 -10.28 -41.12 10.43
CA ASP A 307 -8.98 -41.77 10.30
C ASP A 307 -7.87 -41.13 11.15
N TRP A 308 -8.22 -40.59 12.33
CA TRP A 308 -7.24 -39.92 13.21
C TRP A 308 -6.20 -40.86 13.81
N ASP A 309 -6.41 -42.17 13.72
CA ASP A 309 -5.48 -43.23 14.10
C ASP A 309 -4.45 -43.56 13.01
N ARG A 310 -4.68 -43.12 11.75
CA ARG A 310 -3.79 -43.37 10.60
C ARG A 310 -3.39 -42.07 9.91
N LEU A 311 -4.27 -41.57 9.07
CA LEU A 311 -4.08 -40.33 8.33
C LEU A 311 -5.28 -39.42 8.57
N LEU A 312 -5.16 -38.45 9.49
CA LEU A 312 -6.22 -37.49 9.80
C LEU A 312 -6.80 -36.90 8.54
N ARG A 313 -8.11 -37.10 8.31
CA ARG A 313 -8.91 -36.48 7.26
C ARG A 313 -10.00 -35.68 7.90
N TRP A 314 -10.22 -34.51 7.38
CA TRP A 314 -11.29 -33.64 7.86
C TRP A 314 -11.92 -32.88 6.70
N LYS A 315 -13.22 -32.63 6.83
CA LYS A 315 -13.99 -31.84 5.90
C LYS A 315 -15.02 -31.07 6.70
N ALA A 316 -15.07 -29.74 6.52
CA ALA A 316 -16.07 -28.93 7.16
C ALA A 316 -16.74 -28.02 6.12
N ASN A 317 -18.04 -27.88 6.25
CA ASN A 317 -18.84 -26.92 5.52
C ASN A 317 -19.11 -25.73 6.44
N ILE A 318 -18.58 -24.58 6.11
CA ILE A 318 -18.76 -23.33 6.83
C ILE A 318 -19.99 -22.65 6.25
N SER A 319 -21.08 -22.65 7.00
CA SER A 319 -22.32 -21.98 6.61
C SER A 319 -22.28 -20.48 6.89
N ALA A 320 -21.48 -20.05 7.84
CA ALA A 320 -21.19 -18.65 8.10
C ALA A 320 -19.88 -18.50 8.88
N LEU A 321 -18.96 -17.73 8.36
CA LEU A 321 -17.85 -17.16 9.11
C LEU A 321 -17.93 -15.64 8.95
N LYS A 322 -18.03 -14.92 10.05
CA LYS A 322 -17.96 -13.47 10.08
C LYS A 322 -16.76 -13.05 10.91
N ILE A 323 -15.97 -12.14 10.36
CA ILE A 323 -14.86 -11.48 11.08
C ILE A 323 -15.02 -9.97 10.83
N SER A 324 -15.32 -9.20 11.86
CA SER A 324 -15.33 -7.74 11.75
C SER A 324 -13.92 -7.17 11.87
N GLY A 325 -13.72 -5.92 11.46
CA GLY A 325 -12.44 -5.22 11.65
C GLY A 325 -11.95 -5.23 13.11
N ASP A 326 -12.88 -5.05 14.06
CA ASP A 326 -12.59 -5.14 15.50
C ASP A 326 -12.27 -6.57 15.95
N GLY A 327 -12.89 -7.57 15.32
CA GLY A 327 -12.67 -8.99 15.62
C GLY A 327 -11.23 -9.43 15.32
N ILE A 328 -10.61 -8.93 14.29
CA ILE A 328 -9.20 -9.19 14.02
C ILE A 328 -8.32 -8.59 15.12
N GLY A 329 -8.64 -7.39 15.58
CA GLY A 329 -7.98 -6.74 16.71
C GLY A 329 -8.16 -7.51 18.01
N GLU A 330 -9.37 -8.03 18.26
CA GLU A 330 -9.71 -8.87 19.43
C GLU A 330 -8.91 -10.17 19.44
N VAL A 331 -8.84 -10.87 18.31
CA VAL A 331 -8.01 -12.08 18.15
C VAL A 331 -6.53 -11.76 18.37
N SER A 332 -6.03 -10.66 17.82
CA SER A 332 -4.64 -10.24 17.98
C SER A 332 -4.28 -9.95 19.45
N ARG A 333 -5.16 -9.25 20.18
CA ARG A 333 -4.97 -8.99 21.60
C ARG A 333 -4.96 -10.28 22.41
N ASN A 334 -5.92 -11.18 22.15
CA ASN A 334 -6.03 -12.45 22.83
C ASN A 334 -4.85 -13.40 22.56
N LEU A 335 -4.30 -13.40 21.36
CA LEU A 335 -3.07 -14.19 21.05
C LEU A 335 -1.81 -13.59 21.70
N GLY A 336 -1.87 -12.34 22.20
CA GLY A 336 -0.73 -11.65 22.79
C GLY A 336 0.45 -11.49 21.83
N LYS A 337 0.21 -11.67 20.53
CA LYS A 337 1.13 -11.35 19.44
C LYS A 337 0.54 -10.12 18.75
N ARG A 338 1.32 -9.04 18.62
CA ARG A 338 0.98 -7.98 17.66
C ARG A 338 1.07 -8.60 16.26
N ILE A 339 -0.05 -9.11 15.77
CA ILE A 339 -0.15 -9.48 14.38
C ILE A 339 -0.18 -8.14 13.64
N SER A 340 0.89 -7.82 12.93
CA SER A 340 0.89 -6.67 12.02
C SER A 340 -0.04 -7.03 10.87
N ILE A 341 -1.26 -6.52 10.92
CA ILE A 341 -2.23 -6.70 9.85
C ILE A 341 -1.97 -5.58 8.84
N PRO A 342 -1.71 -5.90 7.57
CA PRO A 342 -1.62 -4.89 6.53
C PRO A 342 -2.86 -3.98 6.53
N LYS A 343 -2.66 -2.69 6.32
CA LYS A 343 -3.76 -1.70 6.29
C LYS A 343 -4.81 -2.06 5.24
N GLU A 344 -4.39 -2.69 4.16
CA GLU A 344 -5.23 -3.16 3.06
C GLU A 344 -6.25 -4.20 3.54
N VAL A 345 -5.86 -5.10 4.45
CA VAL A 345 -6.77 -6.10 5.05
C VAL A 345 -7.79 -5.44 5.98
N LEU A 346 -7.37 -4.45 6.76
CA LEU A 346 -8.29 -3.69 7.63
C LEU A 346 -9.34 -2.91 6.81
N ARG A 347 -8.97 -2.42 5.63
CA ARG A 347 -9.87 -1.71 4.73
C ARG A 347 -10.88 -2.60 4.02
N LEU A 348 -10.74 -3.92 4.09
CA LEU A 348 -11.76 -4.85 3.60
C LEU A 348 -13.09 -4.73 4.39
N GLY A 349 -13.05 -4.16 5.60
CA GLY A 349 -14.20 -4.08 6.49
C GLY A 349 -14.59 -5.44 7.07
N ASP A 350 -15.89 -5.67 7.28
CA ASP A 350 -16.37 -6.97 7.74
C ASP A 350 -16.16 -8.03 6.65
N ILE A 351 -15.57 -9.15 7.06
CA ILE A 351 -15.27 -10.30 6.20
C ILE A 351 -16.29 -11.39 6.51
N TYR A 352 -16.99 -11.85 5.49
CA TYR A 352 -17.90 -12.99 5.54
C TYR A 352 -17.37 -14.08 4.61
N TYR A 353 -17.33 -15.31 5.10
CA TYR A 353 -16.96 -16.47 4.29
C TYR A 353 -18.01 -17.57 4.42
N ILE A 354 -18.37 -18.13 3.28
CA ILE A 354 -19.24 -19.32 3.16
C ILE A 354 -18.55 -20.28 2.22
N GLY A 355 -18.38 -21.54 2.64
CA GLY A 355 -17.69 -22.50 1.80
C GLY A 355 -17.28 -23.76 2.52
N GLU A 356 -16.52 -24.56 1.82
CA GLU A 356 -15.98 -25.83 2.26
C GLU A 356 -14.50 -25.71 2.56
N VAL A 357 -14.06 -26.29 3.66
CA VAL A 357 -12.64 -26.48 3.99
C VAL A 357 -12.38 -27.97 4.24
N TYR A 358 -11.26 -28.48 3.77
CA TYR A 358 -10.92 -29.90 3.89
C TYR A 358 -9.41 -30.12 4.01
N GLY A 359 -9.05 -31.26 4.56
CA GLY A 359 -7.65 -31.65 4.64
C GLY A 359 -7.44 -33.13 4.84
N ALA A 360 -6.23 -33.60 4.46
CA ALA A 360 -5.78 -34.96 4.64
C ALA A 360 -4.25 -34.95 4.78
N GLY A 361 -3.71 -35.25 5.96
CA GLY A 361 -2.28 -35.20 6.22
C GLY A 361 -1.67 -33.81 5.92
N LYS A 362 -0.78 -33.74 4.91
CA LYS A 362 -0.14 -32.49 4.47
C LYS A 362 -0.94 -31.72 3.42
N LYS A 363 -2.12 -32.22 3.03
CA LYS A 363 -3.00 -31.58 2.05
C LYS A 363 -4.11 -30.83 2.79
N ALA A 364 -4.34 -29.58 2.42
CA ALA A 364 -5.48 -28.77 2.89
C ALA A 364 -5.99 -27.88 1.77
N GLY A 365 -7.30 -27.66 1.75
CA GLY A 365 -7.90 -26.82 0.74
C GLY A 365 -9.17 -26.14 1.20
N THR A 366 -9.60 -25.17 0.40
CA THR A 366 -10.83 -24.43 0.60
C THR A 366 -11.50 -24.12 -0.74
N ARG A 367 -12.82 -24.06 -0.74
CA ARG A 367 -13.64 -23.59 -1.85
C ARG A 367 -14.83 -22.86 -1.27
N GLY A 368 -14.98 -21.58 -1.59
CA GLY A 368 -16.07 -20.79 -1.05
C GLY A 368 -16.12 -19.38 -1.61
N GLN A 369 -17.01 -18.61 -1.03
CA GLN A 369 -17.21 -17.20 -1.34
C GLN A 369 -16.82 -16.35 -0.15
N LEU A 370 -16.02 -15.33 -0.42
CA LEU A 370 -15.62 -14.29 0.50
C LEU A 370 -16.37 -13.01 0.13
N LYS A 371 -17.14 -12.48 1.06
CA LYS A 371 -17.81 -11.19 0.93
C LYS A 371 -17.21 -10.20 1.88
N THR A 372 -16.88 -9.01 1.39
CA THR A 372 -16.23 -7.93 2.15
C THR A 372 -16.95 -6.62 1.92
N GLY A 373 -16.61 -5.59 2.67
CA GLY A 373 -17.10 -4.23 2.45
C GLY A 373 -16.65 -3.58 1.13
N VAL A 374 -15.72 -4.22 0.40
CA VAL A 374 -15.18 -3.73 -0.88
C VAL A 374 -15.56 -4.59 -2.08
N GLY A 375 -16.24 -5.72 -1.86
CA GLY A 375 -16.72 -6.61 -2.91
C GLY A 375 -16.70 -8.09 -2.53
N GLU A 376 -17.04 -8.94 -3.49
CA GLU A 376 -17.16 -10.38 -3.32
C GLU A 376 -16.14 -11.14 -4.18
N VAL A 377 -15.58 -12.21 -3.63
CA VAL A 377 -14.55 -13.03 -4.28
C VAL A 377 -14.87 -14.51 -4.08
N ALA A 378 -14.99 -15.25 -5.15
CA ALA A 378 -14.99 -16.71 -5.11
C ALA A 378 -13.56 -17.22 -5.03
N ILE A 379 -13.26 -18.06 -4.05
CA ILE A 379 -11.92 -18.56 -3.76
C ILE A 379 -11.91 -20.07 -3.86
N LYS A 380 -10.91 -20.63 -4.51
CA LYS A 380 -10.53 -22.03 -4.45
C LYS A 380 -9.03 -22.11 -4.23
N ALA A 381 -8.62 -22.74 -3.16
CA ALA A 381 -7.20 -22.90 -2.86
C ALA A 381 -6.93 -24.31 -2.33
N GLU A 382 -5.82 -24.88 -2.71
CA GLU A 382 -5.35 -26.20 -2.26
C GLU A 382 -3.84 -26.13 -2.04
N LYS A 383 -3.41 -26.55 -0.87
CA LYS A 383 -2.01 -26.71 -0.51
C LYS A 383 -1.69 -28.18 -0.30
N ALA A 384 -0.65 -28.68 -0.94
CA ALA A 384 -0.16 -30.06 -0.79
C ALA A 384 1.37 -30.02 -0.55
N GLY A 385 1.78 -30.17 0.68
CA GLY A 385 3.17 -29.98 1.08
C GLY A 385 3.62 -28.53 0.88
N SER A 386 4.59 -28.30 -0.01
CA SER A 386 5.06 -26.96 -0.38
C SER A 386 4.27 -26.33 -1.54
N GLU A 387 3.53 -27.13 -2.30
CA GLU A 387 2.79 -26.69 -3.47
C GLU A 387 1.47 -26.04 -3.09
N LEU A 388 1.17 -24.91 -3.71
CA LEU A 388 -0.08 -24.18 -3.62
C LEU A 388 -0.72 -24.08 -5.00
N LYS A 389 -2.01 -24.39 -5.09
CA LYS A 389 -2.86 -24.08 -6.24
C LYS A 389 -4.00 -23.18 -5.75
N ALA A 390 -4.20 -22.07 -6.39
CA ALA A 390 -5.26 -21.13 -6.03
C ALA A 390 -5.94 -20.58 -7.27
N SER A 391 -7.22 -20.30 -7.16
CA SER A 391 -7.96 -19.50 -8.12
C SER A 391 -8.89 -18.56 -7.39
N ILE A 392 -8.99 -17.35 -7.89
CA ILE A 392 -9.90 -16.32 -7.42
C ILE A 392 -10.72 -15.82 -8.60
N ASN A 393 -11.99 -15.57 -8.34
CA ASN A 393 -12.89 -14.98 -9.31
C ASN A 393 -13.71 -13.89 -8.62
N THR A 394 -13.72 -12.70 -9.19
CA THR A 394 -14.52 -11.58 -8.70
C THR A 394 -15.20 -10.84 -9.85
N GLN A 395 -16.46 -10.50 -9.65
CA GLN A 395 -17.22 -9.66 -10.57
C GLN A 395 -16.95 -8.17 -10.34
N GLY A 396 -16.38 -7.82 -9.18
CA GLY A 396 -16.01 -6.46 -8.86
C GLY A 396 -15.58 -6.28 -7.40
N ILE A 397 -14.32 -5.90 -7.22
CA ILE A 397 -13.78 -5.42 -5.95
C ILE A 397 -13.30 -3.99 -6.11
N ASN A 398 -13.54 -3.15 -5.11
CA ASN A 398 -13.10 -1.75 -5.13
C ASN A 398 -11.64 -1.63 -4.67
N LEU A 399 -10.71 -1.63 -5.64
CA LEU A 399 -9.28 -1.49 -5.36
C LEU A 399 -8.92 -0.14 -4.76
N GLY A 400 -9.61 0.92 -5.14
CA GLY A 400 -9.35 2.27 -4.64
C GLY A 400 -9.51 2.35 -3.13
N ARG A 401 -10.55 1.70 -2.59
CA ARG A 401 -10.75 1.60 -1.14
C ARG A 401 -9.71 0.72 -0.45
N ILE A 402 -9.29 -0.38 -1.10
CA ILE A 402 -8.25 -1.27 -0.53
C ILE A 402 -6.91 -0.55 -0.46
N LEU A 403 -6.49 0.10 -1.56
CA LEU A 403 -5.19 0.75 -1.69
C LEU A 403 -5.16 2.18 -1.13
N ASP A 404 -6.33 2.74 -0.78
CA ASP A 404 -6.48 4.15 -0.37
C ASP A 404 -5.98 5.13 -1.45
N ASN A 405 -6.33 4.83 -2.68
CA ASN A 405 -5.92 5.61 -3.83
C ASN A 405 -7.08 5.76 -4.81
N GLY A 406 -7.57 6.99 -4.95
CA GLY A 406 -8.72 7.33 -5.80
C GLY A 406 -8.50 7.17 -7.31
N GLN A 407 -7.28 6.90 -7.75
CA GLN A 407 -7.01 6.56 -9.15
C GLN A 407 -7.53 5.17 -9.52
N PHE A 408 -7.62 4.24 -8.56
CA PHE A 408 -8.15 2.90 -8.77
C PHE A 408 -9.66 2.85 -8.49
N GLY A 409 -10.37 2.05 -9.26
CA GLY A 409 -11.80 1.80 -9.08
C GLY A 409 -12.09 0.30 -8.93
N ILE A 410 -13.02 -0.18 -9.74
CA ILE A 410 -13.48 -1.57 -9.71
C ILE A 410 -12.53 -2.47 -10.51
N LEU A 411 -12.21 -3.64 -9.93
CA LEU A 411 -11.53 -4.75 -10.58
C LEU A 411 -12.45 -5.95 -10.66
N ALA A 412 -12.76 -6.42 -11.86
CA ALA A 412 -13.31 -7.75 -12.10
C ALA A 412 -12.21 -8.64 -12.65
N ALA A 413 -11.99 -9.81 -12.06
CA ALA A 413 -10.86 -10.66 -12.42
C ALA A 413 -11.15 -12.14 -12.20
N SER A 414 -10.58 -12.98 -13.05
CA SER A 414 -10.50 -14.43 -12.90
C SER A 414 -9.04 -14.83 -12.99
N LEU A 415 -8.42 -15.12 -11.84
CA LEU A 415 -7.01 -15.40 -11.72
C LEU A 415 -6.78 -16.82 -11.21
N SER A 416 -5.80 -17.51 -11.75
CA SER A 416 -5.33 -18.80 -11.28
C SER A 416 -3.82 -18.77 -11.05
N ALA A 417 -3.37 -19.46 -10.03
CA ALA A 417 -1.97 -19.48 -9.68
C ALA A 417 -1.59 -20.85 -9.11
N HIS A 418 -0.38 -21.31 -9.39
CA HIS A 418 0.16 -22.53 -8.83
C HIS A 418 1.68 -22.48 -8.66
N GLY A 419 2.20 -23.23 -7.72
CA GLY A 419 3.62 -23.32 -7.45
C GLY A 419 3.96 -23.33 -5.97
N ASN A 420 5.18 -22.95 -5.67
CA ASN A 420 5.72 -22.88 -4.32
C ASN A 420 6.48 -21.55 -4.10
N LYS A 421 7.13 -21.39 -2.95
CA LYS A 421 7.84 -20.14 -2.61
C LYS A 421 8.99 -19.78 -3.58
N GLN A 422 9.53 -20.75 -4.33
CA GLN A 422 10.66 -20.55 -5.24
C GLN A 422 10.22 -20.44 -6.69
N HIS A 423 9.15 -21.16 -7.05
CA HIS A 423 8.62 -21.20 -8.40
C HIS A 423 7.11 -21.02 -8.34
N PHE A 424 6.62 -19.95 -8.94
CA PHE A 424 5.21 -19.61 -8.92
C PHE A 424 4.77 -19.15 -10.31
N TYR A 425 3.64 -19.65 -10.75
CA TYR A 425 3.04 -19.29 -12.02
C TYR A 425 1.64 -18.73 -11.77
N ALA A 426 1.30 -17.65 -12.45
CA ALA A 426 0.00 -16.99 -12.36
C ALA A 426 -0.53 -16.63 -13.75
N LYS A 427 -1.80 -16.94 -13.99
CA LYS A 427 -2.48 -16.63 -15.25
C LYS A 427 -3.88 -16.15 -14.95
N GLY A 428 -4.38 -15.22 -15.75
CA GLY A 428 -5.74 -14.78 -15.59
C GLY A 428 -6.24 -13.78 -16.61
N SER A 429 -7.54 -13.54 -16.53
CA SER A 429 -8.23 -12.51 -17.28
C SER A 429 -8.85 -11.48 -16.34
N ILE A 430 -8.81 -10.24 -16.77
CA ILE A 430 -9.38 -9.10 -16.08
C ILE A 430 -10.36 -8.44 -17.05
N PRO A 431 -11.66 -8.84 -17.00
CA PRO A 431 -12.69 -8.28 -17.87
C PRO A 431 -12.88 -6.78 -17.69
N ARG A 432 -12.62 -6.27 -16.48
CA ARG A 432 -12.72 -4.85 -16.16
C ARG A 432 -11.70 -4.41 -15.12
N PHE A 433 -11.02 -3.31 -15.40
CA PHE A 433 -10.12 -2.63 -14.49
C PHE A 433 -10.31 -1.11 -14.61
N ASP A 434 -10.86 -0.50 -13.57
CA ASP A 434 -11.04 0.94 -13.53
C ASP A 434 -9.76 1.60 -13.00
N PHE A 435 -9.14 2.42 -13.82
CA PHE A 435 -7.97 3.19 -13.44
C PHE A 435 -8.01 4.57 -14.08
N ASN A 436 -7.71 5.59 -13.30
CA ASN A 436 -7.61 7.00 -13.72
C ASN A 436 -8.87 7.50 -14.49
N LYS A 437 -10.07 7.13 -13.97
CA LYS A 437 -11.40 7.43 -14.52
C LYS A 437 -11.75 6.72 -15.84
N TYR A 438 -10.91 5.79 -16.29
CA TYR A 438 -11.19 4.95 -17.44
C TYR A 438 -11.39 3.48 -17.02
N SER A 439 -12.28 2.76 -17.73
CA SER A 439 -12.56 1.34 -17.49
C SER A 439 -11.92 0.49 -18.58
N TYR A 440 -10.69 0.04 -18.33
CA TYR A 440 -9.99 -0.90 -19.23
C TYR A 440 -10.68 -2.24 -19.24
N ARG A 441 -10.75 -2.86 -20.43
CA ARG A 441 -11.43 -4.14 -20.65
C ARG A 441 -10.49 -5.18 -21.25
N ASN A 442 -10.86 -6.46 -21.07
CA ASN A 442 -10.21 -7.60 -21.70
C ASN A 442 -8.69 -7.64 -21.49
N ILE A 443 -8.24 -7.45 -20.26
CA ILE A 443 -6.82 -7.60 -19.93
C ILE A 443 -6.54 -9.07 -19.66
N GLN A 444 -5.49 -9.61 -20.29
CA GLN A 444 -4.94 -10.93 -20.01
C GLN A 444 -3.58 -10.79 -19.36
N ILE A 445 -3.31 -11.61 -18.39
CA ILE A 445 -2.01 -11.68 -17.72
C ILE A 445 -1.53 -13.13 -17.68
N ASP A 446 -0.25 -13.33 -17.93
CA ASP A 446 0.43 -14.60 -17.83
C ASP A 446 1.84 -14.34 -17.29
N GLY A 447 2.18 -14.93 -16.16
CA GLY A 447 3.45 -14.62 -15.52
C GLY A 447 3.98 -15.74 -14.67
N SER A 448 5.29 -15.73 -14.51
CA SER A 448 6.03 -16.66 -13.68
C SER A 448 6.97 -15.93 -12.73
N TYR A 449 7.23 -16.56 -11.61
CA TYR A 449 8.25 -16.18 -10.64
C TYR A 449 9.19 -17.35 -10.41
N ASN A 450 10.47 -17.13 -10.59
CA ASN A 450 11.51 -18.14 -10.40
C ASN A 450 12.67 -17.53 -9.61
N ARG A 451 12.79 -17.87 -8.32
CA ARG A 451 13.89 -17.48 -7.41
C ARG A 451 14.29 -15.99 -7.51
N GLY A 452 13.30 -15.10 -7.55
CA GLY A 452 13.53 -13.66 -7.64
C GLY A 452 13.48 -13.08 -9.04
N LEU A 453 13.37 -13.90 -10.09
CA LEU A 453 13.07 -13.46 -11.45
C LEU A 453 11.55 -13.55 -11.67
N VAL A 454 10.93 -12.44 -12.03
CA VAL A 454 9.56 -12.35 -12.51
C VAL A 454 9.58 -12.19 -14.01
N GLU A 455 8.85 -13.02 -14.73
CA GLU A 455 8.66 -12.92 -16.19
C GLU A 455 7.17 -12.93 -16.48
N GLY A 456 6.74 -12.19 -17.46
CA GLY A 456 5.33 -12.16 -17.80
C GLY A 456 4.97 -11.46 -19.09
N LEU A 457 3.75 -11.78 -19.51
CA LEU A 457 3.05 -11.19 -20.61
C LEU A 457 1.75 -10.56 -20.09
N ALA A 458 1.48 -9.34 -20.47
CA ALA A 458 0.19 -8.69 -20.26
C ALA A 458 -0.33 -8.14 -21.58
N SER A 459 -1.60 -8.34 -21.87
CA SER A 459 -2.24 -7.76 -23.04
C SER A 459 -3.55 -7.08 -22.66
N ILE A 460 -3.85 -6.00 -23.33
CA ILE A 460 -5.09 -5.24 -23.22
C ILE A 460 -5.72 -5.24 -24.60
N ALA A 461 -6.95 -5.72 -24.71
CA ALA A 461 -7.74 -5.70 -25.95
C ALA A 461 -9.03 -4.88 -25.71
N ASP A 462 -8.82 -3.60 -25.42
CA ASP A 462 -9.87 -2.61 -25.21
C ASP A 462 -10.10 -1.81 -26.50
N PRO A 463 -11.30 -1.32 -26.81
CA PRO A 463 -11.55 -0.51 -28.01
C PRO A 463 -10.65 0.72 -28.13
N ASN A 464 -10.19 1.29 -27.03
CA ASN A 464 -9.34 2.49 -26.98
C ASN A 464 -7.90 2.19 -26.56
N ALA A 465 -7.56 0.91 -26.32
CA ALA A 465 -6.20 0.47 -25.99
C ALA A 465 -6.00 -0.99 -26.40
N ASN A 466 -5.21 -1.20 -27.42
CA ASN A 466 -4.72 -2.54 -27.82
C ASN A 466 -3.21 -2.58 -27.63
N ILE A 467 -2.80 -3.16 -26.50
CA ILE A 467 -1.41 -3.11 -26.04
C ILE A 467 -0.99 -4.50 -25.57
N GLN A 468 0.17 -4.94 -25.97
CA GLN A 468 0.83 -6.13 -25.46
C GLN A 468 2.16 -5.73 -24.82
N VAL A 469 2.41 -6.20 -23.62
CA VAL A 469 3.65 -5.97 -22.89
C VAL A 469 4.21 -7.31 -22.44
N GLU A 470 5.43 -7.60 -22.80
CA GLU A 470 6.20 -8.71 -22.27
C GLU A 470 7.44 -8.20 -21.55
N GLY A 471 7.86 -8.90 -20.51
CA GLY A 471 9.02 -8.45 -19.79
C GLY A 471 9.46 -9.36 -18.66
N SER A 472 10.60 -9.00 -18.12
CA SER A 472 11.21 -9.66 -16.97
C SER A 472 11.72 -8.64 -15.94
N TYR A 473 11.66 -9.01 -14.66
CA TYR A 473 12.18 -8.21 -13.56
C TYR A 473 12.91 -9.07 -12.54
N SER A 474 14.17 -8.77 -12.31
CA SER A 474 14.98 -9.40 -11.27
C SER A 474 14.90 -8.60 -9.96
N ILE A 475 14.16 -9.11 -8.97
CA ILE A 475 13.98 -8.48 -7.66
C ILE A 475 15.32 -8.24 -6.94
N PRO A 476 16.25 -9.23 -6.86
CA PRO A 476 17.51 -9.04 -6.16
C PRO A 476 18.43 -8.00 -6.82
N ARG A 477 18.42 -7.95 -8.17
CA ARG A 477 19.29 -7.06 -8.94
C ARG A 477 18.64 -5.73 -9.28
N LYS A 478 17.31 -5.60 -9.11
CA LYS A 478 16.52 -4.45 -9.55
C LYS A 478 16.70 -4.14 -11.04
N GLN A 479 16.83 -5.18 -11.86
CA GLN A 479 17.02 -5.11 -13.30
C GLN A 479 15.75 -5.54 -14.01
N TYR A 480 15.47 -4.93 -15.15
CA TYR A 480 14.32 -5.28 -15.97
C TYR A 480 14.68 -5.29 -17.46
N ALA A 481 13.89 -6.04 -18.21
CA ALA A 481 13.79 -5.94 -19.65
C ALA A 481 12.31 -6.06 -20.02
N ALA A 482 11.83 -5.16 -20.86
CA ALA A 482 10.42 -5.16 -21.28
C ALA A 482 10.29 -4.66 -22.71
N THR A 483 9.35 -5.25 -23.43
CA THR A 483 8.92 -4.80 -24.75
C THR A 483 7.40 -4.57 -24.70
N ALA A 484 6.97 -3.41 -25.18
CA ALA A 484 5.57 -3.06 -25.32
C ALA A 484 5.25 -2.82 -26.80
N HIS A 485 4.22 -3.50 -27.29
CA HIS A 485 3.65 -3.30 -28.62
C HIS A 485 2.29 -2.63 -28.47
N VAL A 486 2.17 -1.42 -28.94
CA VAL A 486 0.95 -0.61 -28.94
C VAL A 486 0.40 -0.62 -30.37
N GLN A 487 -0.62 -1.44 -30.60
CA GLN A 487 -1.31 -1.46 -31.87
C GLN A 487 -2.29 -0.30 -32.02
N HIS A 488 -2.88 0.10 -30.91
CA HIS A 488 -3.82 1.22 -30.82
C HIS A 488 -3.88 1.77 -29.40
N LEU A 489 -3.81 3.10 -29.25
CA LEU A 489 -3.97 3.75 -27.94
C LEU A 489 -4.53 5.17 -28.11
N LEU A 490 -5.68 5.44 -27.50
CA LEU A 490 -6.17 6.80 -27.31
C LEU A 490 -5.53 7.44 -26.08
N PRO A 491 -4.67 8.47 -26.20
CA PRO A 491 -3.97 9.07 -25.06
C PRO A 491 -4.90 9.67 -23.99
N THR A 492 -6.11 10.04 -24.36
CA THR A 492 -7.13 10.58 -23.44
C THR A 492 -7.50 9.62 -22.32
N ILE A 493 -7.44 8.29 -22.55
CA ILE A 493 -7.76 7.29 -21.52
C ILE A 493 -6.70 7.25 -20.41
N LEU A 494 -5.48 7.73 -20.68
CA LEU A 494 -4.42 7.87 -19.68
C LEU A 494 -4.62 9.11 -18.79
N GLY A 495 -5.67 9.89 -19.04
CA GLY A 495 -5.92 11.17 -18.34
C GLY A 495 -5.05 12.33 -18.84
N LEU A 496 -4.40 12.17 -19.98
CA LEU A 496 -3.62 13.23 -20.61
C LEU A 496 -4.55 14.29 -21.22
N LYS A 497 -4.19 15.55 -21.06
CA LYS A 497 -4.84 16.64 -21.80
C LYS A 497 -4.22 16.67 -23.20
N VAL A 498 -5.00 16.39 -24.20
CA VAL A 498 -4.57 16.42 -25.60
C VAL A 498 -5.37 17.45 -26.39
N ALA A 499 -4.74 18.08 -27.35
CA ALA A 499 -5.37 19.08 -28.21
C ALA A 499 -6.47 18.45 -29.07
N ASP A 500 -6.18 17.29 -29.65
CA ASP A 500 -7.14 16.49 -30.40
C ASP A 500 -7.50 15.21 -29.65
N LYS A 501 -8.72 15.13 -29.15
CA LYS A 501 -9.21 13.98 -28.36
C LYS A 501 -9.43 12.71 -29.18
N THR A 502 -9.43 12.79 -30.49
CA THR A 502 -9.64 11.67 -31.41
C THR A 502 -8.34 11.06 -31.91
N TYR A 503 -7.20 11.71 -31.63
CA TYR A 503 -5.90 11.24 -32.06
C TYR A 503 -5.50 9.96 -31.34
N SER A 504 -5.13 8.94 -32.12
CA SER A 504 -4.62 7.67 -31.61
C SER A 504 -3.11 7.55 -31.84
N LEU A 505 -2.47 6.81 -30.97
CA LEU A 505 -1.10 6.33 -31.11
C LEU A 505 -1.18 4.88 -31.59
N ASP A 506 -0.74 4.65 -32.83
CA ASP A 506 -0.85 3.37 -33.50
C ASP A 506 0.55 2.84 -33.89
N ASP A 507 0.68 1.52 -33.89
CA ASP A 507 1.88 0.78 -34.36
C ASP A 507 3.19 1.22 -33.66
N ILE A 508 3.18 1.36 -32.36
CA ILE A 508 4.35 1.75 -31.59
C ILE A 508 4.95 0.53 -30.90
N THR A 509 6.24 0.35 -31.04
CA THR A 509 7.03 -0.62 -30.28
C THR A 509 8.01 0.12 -29.37
N VAL A 510 7.95 -0.20 -28.08
CA VAL A 510 8.90 0.31 -27.07
C VAL A 510 9.60 -0.86 -26.42
N SER A 511 10.92 -0.89 -26.52
CA SER A 511 11.75 -1.88 -25.81
C SER A 511 12.68 -1.17 -24.84
N ALA A 512 12.75 -1.66 -23.63
CA ALA A 512 13.59 -1.08 -22.59
C ALA A 512 14.27 -2.16 -21.75
N LYS A 513 15.53 -1.96 -21.47
CA LYS A 513 16.33 -2.85 -20.61
C LYS A 513 17.15 -2.00 -19.65
N ASN A 514 17.17 -2.37 -18.37
CA ASN A 514 18.04 -1.77 -17.37
C ASN A 514 18.93 -2.83 -16.74
N GLN A 515 20.19 -2.89 -17.22
CA GLN A 515 21.22 -3.81 -16.71
C GLN A 515 22.58 -3.11 -16.56
N GLY A 516 22.61 -1.90 -16.01
CA GLY A 516 23.81 -1.09 -15.88
C GLY A 516 24.28 -0.60 -17.24
N LYS A 517 25.52 -0.92 -17.62
CA LYS A 517 26.12 -0.49 -18.91
C LYS A 517 25.40 -1.05 -20.13
N ASP A 518 24.69 -2.18 -19.99
CA ASP A 518 23.95 -2.82 -21.05
C ASP A 518 22.47 -2.39 -21.07
N SER A 519 22.16 -1.21 -20.56
CA SER A 519 20.82 -0.65 -20.62
C SER A 519 20.56 -0.03 -21.99
N TYR A 520 19.34 -0.18 -22.46
CA TYR A 520 18.88 0.46 -23.69
C TYR A 520 17.41 0.87 -23.60
N PHE A 521 17.05 1.80 -24.45
CA PHE A 521 15.67 2.19 -24.72
C PHE A 521 15.54 2.37 -26.23
N ASP A 522 14.62 1.63 -26.83
CA ASP A 522 14.29 1.71 -28.23
C ASP A 522 12.81 2.05 -28.40
N LEU A 523 12.54 3.06 -29.19
CA LEU A 523 11.19 3.44 -29.63
C LEU A 523 11.16 3.35 -31.16
N GLU A 524 10.27 2.52 -31.66
CA GLU A 524 9.91 2.44 -33.05
C GLU A 524 8.44 2.82 -33.22
N ALA A 525 8.20 3.89 -33.97
CA ALA A 525 6.87 4.42 -34.19
C ALA A 525 6.79 5.01 -35.61
N PRO A 526 5.60 5.12 -36.22
CA PRO A 526 5.46 5.75 -37.53
C PRO A 526 5.98 7.20 -37.60
N PHE A 527 6.06 7.87 -36.47
CA PHE A 527 6.50 9.27 -36.35
C PHE A 527 7.93 9.42 -35.85
N ALA A 528 8.55 8.40 -35.28
CA ALA A 528 9.93 8.47 -34.78
C ALA A 528 10.54 7.09 -34.55
N SER A 529 11.87 7.00 -34.78
CA SER A 529 12.73 5.92 -34.31
C SER A 529 13.79 6.51 -33.37
N ILE A 530 13.87 6.00 -32.14
CA ILE A 530 14.77 6.52 -31.10
C ILE A 530 15.49 5.35 -30.42
N HIS A 531 16.81 5.44 -30.41
CA HIS A 531 17.68 4.45 -29.78
C HIS A 531 18.54 5.14 -28.73
N VAL A 532 18.52 4.64 -27.51
CA VAL A 532 19.34 5.13 -26.40
C VAL A 532 20.07 3.94 -25.78
N ASN A 533 21.40 4.03 -25.70
CA ASN A 533 22.24 2.97 -25.14
C ASN A 533 23.16 3.51 -24.05
N GLY A 534 23.32 2.78 -22.95
CA GLY A 534 24.25 3.14 -21.90
C GLY A 534 23.67 2.95 -20.49
N GLU A 535 24.33 3.52 -19.51
CA GLU A 535 23.91 3.50 -18.10
C GLU A 535 23.18 4.79 -17.77
N TYR A 536 21.88 4.72 -17.51
CA TYR A 536 21.08 5.89 -17.21
C TYR A 536 19.85 5.56 -16.35
N ASP A 537 19.34 6.59 -15.67
CA ASP A 537 18.12 6.55 -14.89
C ASP A 537 17.14 7.60 -15.43
N TYR A 538 15.97 7.15 -15.90
CA TYR A 538 14.93 8.01 -16.46
C TYR A 538 14.52 9.15 -15.53
N ALA A 539 14.51 8.92 -14.21
CA ALA A 539 14.15 9.93 -13.23
C ALA A 539 15.18 11.07 -13.14
N THR A 540 16.40 10.87 -13.62
CA THR A 540 17.51 11.82 -13.52
C THR A 540 18.01 12.35 -14.85
N LEU A 541 17.52 11.87 -16.01
CA LEU A 541 17.96 12.32 -17.33
C LEU A 541 17.86 13.83 -17.53
N THR A 542 16.71 14.44 -17.19
CA THR A 542 16.53 15.91 -17.28
C THR A 542 17.46 16.68 -16.34
N LYS A 543 17.83 16.06 -15.23
CA LYS A 543 18.75 16.64 -14.24
C LYS A 543 20.19 16.65 -14.75
N SER A 544 20.57 15.71 -15.58
CA SER A 544 21.91 15.67 -16.20
C SER A 544 22.18 16.94 -17.01
N PHE A 545 21.23 17.39 -17.84
CA PHE A 545 21.35 18.65 -18.57
C PHE A 545 21.46 19.87 -17.64
N THR A 546 20.60 19.93 -16.62
CA THR A 546 20.66 21.00 -15.61
C THR A 546 22.01 21.00 -14.90
N ASN A 547 22.51 19.82 -14.49
CA ASN A 547 23.80 19.67 -13.83
C ASN A 547 24.95 20.07 -14.74
N LEU A 548 24.90 19.73 -16.01
CA LEU A 548 25.91 20.11 -17.00
C LEU A 548 26.01 21.64 -17.11
N VAL A 549 24.87 22.32 -17.34
CA VAL A 549 24.82 23.79 -17.38
C VAL A 549 25.28 24.40 -16.05
N ALA A 550 24.75 23.90 -14.94
CA ALA A 550 25.14 24.39 -13.60
C ALA A 550 26.64 24.14 -13.28
N SER A 551 27.26 23.14 -13.91
CA SER A 551 28.71 22.90 -13.75
C SER A 551 29.56 24.00 -14.39
N LYS A 552 29.05 24.66 -15.44
CA LYS A 552 29.73 25.75 -16.17
C LYS A 552 29.31 27.14 -15.69
N LEU A 553 28.02 27.23 -15.33
CA LEU A 553 27.36 28.48 -14.92
C LEU A 553 26.60 28.28 -13.59
N PRO A 554 27.34 28.02 -12.48
CA PRO A 554 26.69 27.66 -11.20
C PRO A 554 25.81 28.75 -10.58
N THR A 555 26.00 30.01 -10.99
CA THR A 555 25.23 31.16 -10.50
C THR A 555 24.29 31.74 -11.56
N LEU A 556 24.05 31.01 -12.66
CA LEU A 556 23.08 31.44 -13.67
C LEU A 556 21.71 31.67 -13.03
N PRO A 557 21.07 32.83 -13.23
CA PRO A 557 19.72 33.07 -12.73
C PRO A 557 18.72 32.02 -13.19
N GLY A 558 17.97 31.43 -12.24
CA GLY A 558 17.00 30.39 -12.53
C GLY A 558 17.55 28.97 -12.67
N ILE A 559 18.84 28.77 -12.62
CA ILE A 559 19.43 27.42 -12.66
C ILE A 559 19.02 26.61 -11.42
N GLY A 560 18.59 25.36 -11.61
CA GLY A 560 18.25 24.46 -10.53
C GLY A 560 19.47 24.04 -9.70
N LYS A 561 19.22 23.52 -8.49
CA LYS A 561 20.29 22.91 -7.68
C LYS A 561 20.83 21.68 -8.37
N VAL A 562 22.16 21.51 -8.34
CA VAL A 562 22.83 20.30 -8.84
C VAL A 562 22.32 19.06 -8.07
N ASP A 563 21.78 18.11 -8.77
CA ASP A 563 21.38 16.81 -8.23
C ASP A 563 22.51 15.79 -8.43
N ARG A 564 23.21 15.50 -7.35
CA ARG A 564 24.35 14.56 -7.36
C ARG A 564 23.93 13.09 -7.57
N SER A 565 22.62 12.81 -7.59
CA SER A 565 22.12 11.46 -7.86
C SER A 565 22.17 11.08 -9.34
N ALA A 566 22.19 12.07 -10.24
CA ALA A 566 22.36 11.85 -11.67
C ALA A 566 23.76 11.31 -11.99
N LYS A 567 23.84 10.15 -12.62
CA LYS A 567 25.08 9.45 -12.99
C LYS A 567 24.89 8.80 -14.37
N ASN A 568 24.36 9.58 -15.30
CA ASN A 568 24.00 9.07 -16.61
C ASN A 568 25.20 9.08 -17.57
N HIS A 569 25.38 8.00 -18.30
CA HIS A 569 26.33 7.86 -19.37
C HIS A 569 25.68 7.10 -20.52
N PHE A 570 25.26 7.81 -21.56
CA PHE A 570 24.52 7.22 -22.65
C PHE A 570 24.83 7.89 -23.98
N THR A 571 24.56 7.14 -25.04
CA THR A 571 24.48 7.61 -26.42
C THR A 571 23.06 7.52 -26.90
N PHE A 572 22.67 8.39 -27.82
CA PHE A 572 21.34 8.32 -28.43
C PHE A 572 21.42 8.65 -29.93
N GLN A 573 20.47 8.09 -30.68
CA GLN A 573 20.15 8.41 -32.03
C GLN A 573 18.64 8.54 -32.15
N ALA A 574 18.16 9.57 -32.81
CA ALA A 574 16.76 9.83 -33.03
C ALA A 574 16.52 10.28 -34.46
N GLU A 575 15.57 9.65 -35.09
CA GLU A 575 15.01 10.07 -36.36
C GLU A 575 13.53 10.38 -36.15
N ILE A 576 13.11 11.60 -36.45
CA ILE A 576 11.72 12.02 -36.30
C ILE A 576 11.18 12.24 -37.72
N THR A 577 10.22 11.43 -38.11
CA THR A 577 9.64 11.41 -39.46
C THR A 577 8.37 12.25 -39.54
N SER A 578 7.71 12.51 -38.40
CA SER A 578 6.48 13.33 -38.33
C SER A 578 6.36 14.04 -37.00
N THR A 579 5.91 15.27 -37.04
CA THR A 579 5.58 16.07 -35.86
C THR A 579 4.05 16.14 -35.58
N GLU A 580 3.26 15.35 -36.28
CA GLU A 580 1.81 15.29 -36.11
C GLU A 580 1.43 15.02 -34.65
N ILE A 581 2.19 14.18 -33.95
CA ILE A 581 2.02 13.91 -32.52
C ILE A 581 2.11 15.20 -31.67
N LEU A 582 3.02 16.13 -32.02
CA LEU A 582 3.16 17.40 -31.30
C LEU A 582 1.95 18.31 -31.54
N GLN A 583 1.45 18.35 -32.77
CA GLN A 583 0.27 19.16 -33.11
C GLN A 583 -0.98 18.58 -32.43
N ARG A 584 -1.24 17.29 -32.60
CA ARG A 584 -2.46 16.63 -32.15
C ARG A 584 -2.51 16.44 -30.62
N MET A 585 -1.35 16.16 -30.00
CA MET A 585 -1.29 16.00 -28.56
C MET A 585 -1.09 17.31 -27.79
N LEU A 586 -0.16 18.15 -28.25
CA LEU A 586 0.26 19.34 -27.49
C LEU A 586 -0.25 20.66 -28.07
N GLY A 587 -0.85 20.63 -29.25
CA GLY A 587 -1.29 21.86 -29.94
C GLY A 587 -0.12 22.72 -30.45
N ILE A 588 1.09 22.14 -30.57
CA ILE A 588 2.26 22.87 -31.06
C ILE A 588 2.20 22.87 -32.59
N PRO A 589 2.11 24.04 -33.25
CA PRO A 589 1.96 24.16 -34.68
C PRO A 589 3.29 23.98 -35.41
N LEU A 590 3.98 22.88 -35.15
CA LEU A 590 5.25 22.49 -35.79
C LEU A 590 4.99 21.37 -36.80
N LYS A 591 5.38 21.58 -38.06
CA LYS A 591 5.32 20.59 -39.11
C LYS A 591 6.70 20.46 -39.77
N ILE A 592 7.22 19.26 -39.88
CA ILE A 592 8.44 18.95 -40.62
C ILE A 592 8.09 18.41 -42.00
N GLU A 593 8.87 18.78 -42.99
CA GLU A 593 8.70 18.31 -44.37
C GLU A 593 9.67 17.17 -44.73
N GLN A 594 10.75 17.04 -43.94
CA GLN A 594 11.77 15.99 -44.08
C GLN A 594 12.12 15.46 -42.70
N PRO A 595 12.61 14.20 -42.61
CA PRO A 595 13.04 13.66 -41.33
C PRO A 595 14.07 14.51 -40.60
N VAL A 596 13.89 14.63 -39.31
CA VAL A 596 14.82 15.30 -38.39
C VAL A 596 15.73 14.26 -37.80
N PHE A 597 17.03 14.49 -37.86
CA PHE A 597 18.03 13.63 -37.22
C PHE A 597 18.66 14.31 -36.02
N ALA A 598 18.77 13.57 -34.93
CA ALA A 598 19.53 13.99 -33.76
C ALA A 598 20.31 12.81 -33.21
N ASP A 599 21.57 13.04 -32.92
CA ASP A 599 22.46 12.06 -32.31
C ASP A 599 23.37 12.69 -31.28
N GLY A 600 23.89 11.87 -30.38
CA GLY A 600 24.83 12.40 -29.43
C GLY A 600 25.11 11.47 -28.26
N PHE A 601 25.89 12.01 -27.33
CA PHE A 601 26.17 11.37 -26.05
C PHE A 601 26.16 12.37 -24.90
N MET A 602 25.95 11.85 -23.70
CA MET A 602 26.10 12.57 -22.45
C MET A 602 26.84 11.70 -21.43
N ASN A 603 27.75 12.30 -20.68
CA ASN A 603 28.47 11.66 -19.58
C ASN A 603 28.52 12.60 -18.36
N ASP A 604 27.74 12.28 -17.34
CA ASP A 604 27.64 13.08 -16.11
C ASP A 604 28.95 13.06 -15.31
N ALA A 605 29.66 11.94 -15.30
CA ALA A 605 30.91 11.80 -14.54
C ALA A 605 32.01 12.71 -15.11
N GLU A 606 32.10 12.80 -16.42
CA GLU A 606 33.07 13.65 -17.14
C GLU A 606 32.51 15.05 -17.39
N LYS A 607 31.25 15.30 -17.14
CA LYS A 607 30.53 16.54 -17.46
C LYS A 607 30.69 16.90 -18.94
N THR A 608 30.59 15.90 -19.79
CA THR A 608 30.74 16.05 -21.24
C THR A 608 29.44 15.75 -21.97
N VAL A 609 29.22 16.46 -23.03
CA VAL A 609 28.13 16.29 -23.96
C VAL A 609 28.61 16.50 -25.40
N ASN A 610 28.02 15.78 -26.34
CA ASN A 610 28.08 16.10 -27.75
C ASN A 610 26.73 15.72 -28.37
N ILE A 611 25.97 16.70 -28.77
CA ILE A 611 24.65 16.54 -29.36
C ILE A 611 24.66 17.29 -30.66
N TYR A 612 24.23 16.63 -31.70
CA TYR A 612 23.99 17.22 -33.02
C TYR A 612 22.53 16.99 -33.40
N ALA A 613 21.87 18.01 -33.90
CA ALA A 613 20.53 17.94 -34.45
C ALA A 613 20.42 18.74 -35.75
N SER A 614 19.74 18.19 -36.73
CA SER A 614 19.49 18.81 -38.03
C SER A 614 18.03 18.70 -38.40
N VAL A 615 17.43 19.84 -38.67
CA VAL A 615 16.05 19.99 -39.12
C VAL A 615 16.09 20.67 -40.48
N PRO A 616 16.02 19.91 -41.59
CA PRO A 616 16.21 20.47 -42.91
C PRO A 616 15.17 21.52 -43.29
N ASP A 617 13.90 21.14 -43.23
CA ASP A 617 12.77 22.00 -43.59
C ASP A 617 11.60 21.77 -42.61
N PHE A 618 11.05 22.87 -42.07
CA PHE A 618 9.91 22.80 -41.23
C PHE A 618 9.10 24.11 -41.26
N SER A 619 7.83 24.02 -40.88
CA SER A 619 7.01 25.21 -40.65
C SER A 619 6.60 25.27 -39.18
N TYR A 620 6.60 26.48 -38.64
CA TYR A 620 6.10 26.78 -37.29
C TYR A 620 5.19 27.97 -37.35
N ASP A 621 3.95 27.82 -36.87
CA ASP A 621 2.91 28.89 -36.89
C ASP A 621 2.76 29.51 -38.31
N ALA A 622 2.59 28.63 -39.31
CA ALA A 622 2.44 28.95 -40.71
C ALA A 622 3.64 29.71 -41.37
N LYS A 623 4.78 29.79 -40.68
CA LYS A 623 6.03 30.32 -41.25
C LYS A 623 7.00 29.20 -41.54
N ASP A 624 7.55 29.22 -42.76
CA ASP A 624 8.53 28.22 -43.22
C ASP A 624 9.92 28.59 -42.72
N TYR A 625 10.69 27.56 -42.38
CA TYR A 625 12.10 27.63 -41.97
C TYR A 625 12.90 26.47 -42.58
N HIS A 626 14.16 26.70 -42.83
CA HIS A 626 15.05 25.69 -43.38
C HIS A 626 16.45 25.75 -42.81
N GLY A 627 17.19 24.64 -42.98
CA GLY A 627 18.60 24.53 -42.60
C GLY A 627 18.90 24.72 -41.15
N ALA A 628 17.95 24.42 -40.28
CA ALA A 628 18.17 24.50 -38.83
C ALA A 628 19.15 23.39 -38.39
N LYS A 629 20.21 23.77 -37.74
CA LYS A 629 21.20 22.88 -37.14
C LYS A 629 21.58 23.37 -35.78
N VAL A 630 21.74 22.42 -34.86
CA VAL A 630 22.19 22.69 -33.51
C VAL A 630 23.28 21.70 -33.14
N ARG A 631 24.44 22.19 -32.71
CA ARG A 631 25.50 21.40 -32.14
C ARG A 631 25.79 21.92 -30.73
N LEU A 632 25.62 21.06 -29.75
CA LEU A 632 25.98 21.29 -28.33
C LEU A 632 27.10 20.34 -27.97
N HIS A 633 28.26 20.85 -27.56
CA HIS A 633 29.40 20.00 -27.24
C HIS A 633 30.32 20.61 -26.20
N THR A 634 31.01 19.76 -25.45
CA THR A 634 32.01 20.15 -24.47
C THR A 634 33.39 20.00 -25.07
N ILE A 635 34.17 21.07 -25.10
CA ILE A 635 35.59 21.11 -25.51
C ILE A 635 36.38 21.91 -24.46
N ASN A 636 37.51 21.37 -24.01
CA ASN A 636 38.41 22.06 -23.05
C ASN A 636 37.65 22.64 -21.86
N ASP A 637 36.81 21.84 -21.24
CA ASP A 637 35.94 22.19 -20.10
C ASP A 637 34.92 23.31 -20.38
N SER A 638 34.76 23.75 -21.59
CA SER A 638 33.78 24.75 -22.04
C SER A 638 32.61 24.10 -22.74
N LEU A 639 31.39 24.44 -22.35
CA LEU A 639 30.17 24.03 -23.04
C LEU A 639 29.91 24.99 -24.20
N LYS A 640 29.92 24.46 -25.45
CA LYS A 640 29.74 25.26 -26.66
C LYS A 640 28.44 24.89 -27.35
N ILE A 641 27.79 25.91 -27.89
CA ILE A 641 26.63 25.78 -28.77
C ILE A 641 26.92 26.49 -30.10
N ASP A 642 26.56 25.85 -31.17
CA ASP A 642 26.56 26.39 -32.55
C ASP A 642 25.19 26.06 -33.12
N ALA A 643 24.36 27.09 -33.32
CA ALA A 643 22.96 26.94 -33.73
C ALA A 643 22.66 27.91 -34.87
N GLN A 644 22.08 27.42 -35.97
CA GLN A 644 21.66 28.23 -37.10
C GLN A 644 20.28 27.86 -37.58
N ILE A 645 19.60 28.82 -38.16
CA ILE A 645 18.28 28.68 -38.79
C ILE A 645 18.07 29.78 -39.83
N ARG A 646 17.29 29.47 -40.87
CA ARG A 646 16.83 30.45 -41.85
C ARG A 646 15.31 30.40 -41.99
N GLN A 647 14.69 31.55 -42.19
CA GLN A 647 13.26 31.68 -42.52
C GLN A 647 13.07 31.52 -44.05
N GLY A 648 11.93 30.99 -44.47
CA GLY A 648 11.59 30.71 -45.87
C GLY A 648 11.78 29.24 -46.22
N LYS A 649 11.41 28.89 -47.45
CA LYS A 649 11.58 27.50 -47.97
C LYS A 649 13.01 27.27 -48.38
N TRP A 650 13.38 26.02 -48.56
CA TRP A 650 14.70 25.63 -49.11
C TRP A 650 14.96 26.32 -50.48
N GLY A 651 16.07 27.02 -50.55
CA GLY A 651 16.43 27.83 -51.72
C GLY A 651 16.04 29.30 -51.63
N ASP A 652 15.18 29.69 -50.71
CA ASP A 652 14.85 31.08 -50.42
C ASP A 652 15.99 31.80 -49.68
N ASN A 653 16.23 33.04 -50.01
CA ASN A 653 17.17 33.91 -49.31
C ASN A 653 16.46 34.66 -48.17
N GLY A 654 15.74 33.96 -47.31
CA GLY A 654 15.08 34.55 -46.17
C GLY A 654 16.01 34.88 -45.01
N PRO A 655 15.50 35.57 -43.96
CA PRO A 655 16.25 35.95 -42.79
C PRO A 655 16.92 34.75 -42.12
N GLY A 656 18.19 34.89 -41.83
CA GLY A 656 19.01 33.86 -41.17
C GLY A 656 19.59 34.34 -39.84
N ILE A 657 19.57 33.45 -38.88
CA ILE A 657 20.19 33.63 -37.54
C ILE A 657 21.22 32.50 -37.31
N HIS A 658 22.41 32.89 -36.85
CA HIS A 658 23.42 31.94 -36.42
C HIS A 658 23.99 32.41 -35.08
N VAL A 659 23.91 31.53 -34.06
CA VAL A 659 24.40 31.78 -32.71
C VAL A 659 25.57 30.87 -32.40
N LYS A 660 26.70 31.44 -32.02
CA LYS A 660 27.83 30.71 -31.45
C LYS A 660 28.03 31.15 -30.02
N ALA A 661 27.94 30.23 -29.06
CA ALA A 661 28.18 30.56 -27.65
C ALA A 661 29.08 29.54 -26.97
N ALA A 662 29.78 30.01 -25.94
CA ALA A 662 30.67 29.20 -25.10
C ALA A 662 30.50 29.59 -23.64
N ALA A 663 30.22 28.58 -22.78
CA ALA A 663 30.00 28.75 -21.34
C ALA A 663 31.10 28.03 -20.56
N ALA A 664 31.79 28.76 -19.69
CA ALA A 664 32.77 28.24 -18.76
C ALA A 664 32.97 29.26 -17.60
N ASP A 665 33.34 28.77 -16.41
CA ASP A 665 33.72 29.60 -15.26
C ASP A 665 32.75 30.73 -14.91
N ASN A 666 31.48 30.47 -14.89
CA ASN A 666 30.40 31.48 -14.70
C ASN A 666 30.35 32.56 -15.77
N GLN A 667 30.91 32.34 -16.94
CA GLN A 667 30.90 33.27 -18.05
C GLN A 667 30.28 32.61 -19.27
N LEU A 668 29.53 33.38 -20.03
CA LEU A 668 28.97 33.02 -21.33
C LEU A 668 29.41 34.06 -22.36
N PHE A 669 30.14 33.61 -23.37
CA PHE A 669 30.47 34.40 -24.56
C PHE A 669 29.54 34.02 -25.65
N ALA A 670 28.85 34.98 -26.27
CA ALA A 670 27.95 34.69 -27.37
C ALA A 670 28.09 35.68 -28.52
N LYS A 671 28.11 35.13 -29.72
CA LYS A 671 28.05 35.90 -30.99
C LYS A 671 26.78 35.57 -31.72
N LEU A 672 25.96 36.58 -31.97
CA LEU A 672 24.78 36.49 -32.78
C LEU A 672 25.05 37.07 -34.16
N PHE A 673 24.92 36.27 -35.19
CA PHE A 673 24.99 36.66 -36.61
C PHE A 673 23.56 36.73 -37.12
N TYR A 674 23.23 37.83 -37.73
CA TYR A 674 21.94 38.04 -38.37
C TYR A 674 22.13 38.50 -39.81
N ASN A 675 21.29 38.01 -40.74
CA ASN A 675 21.21 38.51 -42.09
C ASN A 675 19.77 38.25 -42.60
N ASN A 676 19.06 39.34 -42.98
CA ASN A 676 17.71 39.17 -43.51
C ASN A 676 17.66 38.84 -44.99
N HIS A 677 18.80 38.86 -45.73
CA HIS A 677 18.91 38.59 -47.13
C HIS A 677 17.87 39.35 -48.01
N SER A 678 17.32 40.40 -47.52
CA SER A 678 16.32 41.22 -48.23
C SER A 678 17.00 41.99 -49.36
N ALA A 679 16.40 41.97 -50.54
CA ALA A 679 16.87 42.80 -51.64
C ALA A 679 16.42 44.25 -51.54
N LYS A 680 15.28 44.54 -50.85
CA LYS A 680 14.75 45.88 -50.66
C LYS A 680 15.46 46.68 -49.57
N LEU A 681 15.74 45.98 -48.45
CA LEU A 681 16.42 46.58 -47.29
C LEU A 681 17.31 45.52 -46.65
N PRO A 682 18.52 45.33 -47.08
CA PRO A 682 19.45 44.39 -46.54
C PRO A 682 19.90 44.80 -45.15
N ILE A 683 19.66 43.95 -44.14
CA ILE A 683 20.13 44.09 -42.76
C ILE A 683 21.01 42.88 -42.43
N GLN A 684 22.24 43.13 -42.03
CA GLN A 684 23.15 42.11 -41.57
C GLN A 684 24.07 42.67 -40.49
N GLY A 685 24.48 41.77 -39.58
CA GLY A 685 25.36 42.23 -38.52
C GLY A 685 25.77 41.10 -37.57
N ILE A 686 26.69 41.47 -36.69
CA ILE A 686 27.20 40.61 -35.62
C ILE A 686 27.05 41.40 -34.33
N ILE A 687 26.49 40.74 -33.32
CA ILE A 687 26.46 41.26 -31.98
C ILE A 687 27.33 40.30 -31.11
N ASP A 688 28.38 40.88 -30.50
CA ASP A 688 29.29 40.15 -29.63
C ASP A 688 28.97 40.49 -28.16
N THR A 689 28.76 39.47 -27.35
CA THR A 689 28.37 39.66 -25.94
C THR A 689 29.14 38.76 -25.01
N ARG A 690 29.37 39.24 -23.81
CA ARG A 690 29.90 38.46 -22.68
C ARG A 690 28.94 38.63 -21.48
N ALA A 691 28.45 37.53 -20.94
CA ALA A 691 27.70 37.53 -19.70
C ALA A 691 28.55 36.91 -18.58
N GLN A 692 28.66 37.57 -17.45
CA GLN A 692 29.27 37.07 -16.24
C GLN A 692 28.16 36.85 -15.20
N PHE A 693 28.15 35.66 -14.60
CA PHE A 693 27.18 35.30 -13.57
C PHE A 693 27.84 35.29 -12.19
N PHE A 694 27.14 35.83 -11.20
CA PHE A 694 27.64 35.90 -9.82
C PHE A 694 26.47 36.02 -8.84
N LYS A 695 26.73 35.90 -7.57
CA LYS A 695 25.75 36.26 -6.54
C LYS A 695 26.07 37.68 -6.04
N ASN A 696 25.06 38.56 -6.03
CA ASN A 696 25.20 39.88 -5.47
C ASN A 696 25.31 39.84 -3.92
N GLU A 697 25.40 41.02 -3.29
CA GLU A 697 25.47 41.16 -1.83
C GLU A 697 24.29 40.52 -1.09
N ASP A 698 23.11 40.48 -1.71
CA ASP A 698 21.90 39.85 -1.20
C ASP A 698 21.83 38.34 -1.51
N HIS A 699 22.94 37.73 -1.95
CA HIS A 699 23.02 36.32 -2.39
C HIS A 699 22.05 35.94 -3.55
N VAL A 700 21.56 36.93 -4.30
CA VAL A 700 20.71 36.70 -5.48
C VAL A 700 21.60 36.48 -6.72
N SER A 701 21.27 35.44 -7.48
CA SER A 701 21.97 35.20 -8.77
C SER A 701 21.75 36.34 -9.73
N THR A 702 22.82 36.90 -10.23
CA THR A 702 22.88 38.09 -11.08
C THR A 702 23.67 37.79 -12.33
N ALA A 703 23.16 38.26 -13.46
CA ALA A 703 23.87 38.25 -14.75
C ALA A 703 24.30 39.69 -15.09
N HIS A 704 25.59 39.89 -15.35
CA HIS A 704 26.13 41.10 -15.91
C HIS A 704 26.50 40.81 -17.36
N VAL A 705 25.75 41.36 -18.29
CA VAL A 705 25.95 41.21 -19.74
C VAL A 705 26.62 42.46 -20.27
N THR A 706 27.81 42.28 -20.79
CA THR A 706 28.55 43.35 -21.52
C THR A 706 28.40 43.10 -23.02
N ILE A 707 27.89 44.10 -23.73
CA ILE A 707 27.85 44.12 -25.19
C ILE A 707 29.14 44.78 -25.67
N HIS A 708 29.87 44.04 -26.52
CA HIS A 708 31.10 44.56 -27.11
C HIS A 708 30.80 45.41 -28.35
N PRO A 709 31.67 46.35 -28.70
CA PRO A 709 31.54 47.12 -29.94
C PRO A 709 31.31 46.19 -31.12
N SER A 710 30.20 46.41 -31.83
CA SER A 710 29.74 45.57 -32.90
C SER A 710 29.23 46.44 -34.06
N GLU A 711 29.05 45.88 -35.23
CA GLU A 711 28.55 46.58 -36.40
C GLU A 711 27.35 45.86 -36.97
N ILE A 712 26.28 46.61 -37.24
CA ILE A 712 25.13 46.16 -38.01
C ILE A 712 25.11 47.02 -39.28
N ARG A 713 24.93 46.43 -40.46
CA ARG A 713 24.75 47.10 -41.72
C ARG A 713 23.26 47.09 -42.10
N ILE A 714 22.73 48.26 -42.32
CA ILE A 714 21.35 48.48 -42.75
C ILE A 714 21.41 49.17 -44.11
N ASP A 715 20.93 48.56 -45.14
CA ASP A 715 21.01 49.03 -46.54
C ASP A 715 22.45 49.46 -46.92
N GLY A 716 23.43 48.60 -46.58
CA GLY A 716 24.87 48.91 -46.82
C GLY A 716 25.46 49.92 -45.87
N THR A 717 24.67 50.69 -45.15
CA THR A 717 25.08 51.72 -44.17
C THR A 717 25.51 51.09 -42.85
N PRO A 718 26.72 51.33 -42.35
CA PRO A 718 27.21 50.77 -41.08
C PRO A 718 26.63 51.51 -39.90
N TRP A 719 25.92 50.75 -39.02
CA TRP A 719 25.48 51.20 -37.71
C TRP A 719 26.36 50.61 -36.65
N LYS A 720 26.86 51.43 -35.75
CA LYS A 720 27.72 51.05 -34.65
C LYS A 720 26.90 50.65 -33.43
N VAL A 721 27.07 49.41 -32.96
CA VAL A 721 26.58 48.98 -31.62
C VAL A 721 27.64 49.37 -30.62
N HIS A 722 27.30 50.31 -29.73
CA HIS A 722 28.20 50.82 -28.71
C HIS A 722 28.33 49.85 -27.54
N PRO A 723 29.44 49.85 -26.83
CA PRO A 723 29.58 49.07 -25.59
C PRO A 723 28.47 49.44 -24.63
N ALA A 724 27.87 48.41 -24.02
CA ALA A 724 26.79 48.62 -23.03
C ALA A 724 26.83 47.50 -21.99
N ASP A 725 26.35 47.84 -20.83
CA ASP A 725 26.21 46.89 -19.71
C ASP A 725 24.73 46.72 -19.36
N ILE A 726 24.36 45.45 -19.21
CA ILE A 726 22.99 45.06 -18.80
C ILE A 726 23.14 44.18 -17.58
N ILE A 727 22.50 44.58 -16.48
CA ILE A 727 22.51 43.80 -15.25
C ILE A 727 21.11 43.24 -14.99
N TYR A 728 21.02 41.92 -14.94
CA TYR A 728 19.78 41.24 -14.68
C TYR A 728 19.88 40.36 -13.42
N SER A 729 18.91 40.50 -12.55
CA SER A 729 18.68 39.62 -11.42
C SER A 729 17.18 39.38 -11.26
N LYS A 730 16.80 38.53 -10.30
CA LYS A 730 15.37 38.24 -10.07
C LYS A 730 14.60 39.56 -9.86
N ASN A 731 13.64 39.86 -10.77
CA ASN A 731 12.78 41.04 -10.74
C ASN A 731 13.55 42.38 -10.80
N ARG A 732 14.77 42.42 -11.38
CA ARG A 732 15.53 43.63 -11.59
C ARG A 732 16.29 43.56 -12.90
N LEU A 733 16.10 44.57 -13.78
CA LEU A 733 16.82 44.74 -15.03
C LEU A 733 17.33 46.16 -15.09
N LEU A 734 18.64 46.35 -15.15
CA LEU A 734 19.28 47.62 -15.42
C LEU A 734 19.89 47.54 -16.81
N VAL A 735 19.52 48.47 -17.67
CA VAL A 735 20.16 48.70 -18.97
C VAL A 735 20.93 49.98 -18.91
N ASP A 736 22.25 49.84 -18.99
CA ASP A 736 23.13 51.01 -18.98
C ASP A 736 23.52 51.39 -20.40
N HIS A 737 22.80 52.33 -20.97
CA HIS A 737 23.11 53.04 -22.20
C HIS A 737 23.40 52.12 -23.42
N PHE A 738 22.54 51.11 -23.69
CA PHE A 738 22.62 50.35 -24.92
C PHE A 738 22.28 51.24 -26.10
N ALA A 739 23.30 51.52 -26.95
CA ALA A 739 23.17 52.45 -28.06
C ALA A 739 23.57 51.83 -29.39
N VAL A 740 22.73 52.04 -30.41
CA VAL A 740 23.03 51.75 -31.80
C VAL A 740 22.91 53.07 -32.60
N SER A 741 23.99 53.46 -33.31
CA SER A 741 24.01 54.76 -34.00
C SER A 741 24.67 54.72 -35.37
N HIS A 742 24.23 55.62 -36.24
CA HIS A 742 24.86 56.00 -37.49
C HIS A 742 24.75 57.52 -37.66
N ASP A 743 25.90 58.18 -37.78
CA ASP A 743 26.01 59.66 -37.87
C ASP A 743 25.18 60.35 -36.76
N GLN A 744 24.10 61.07 -37.10
CA GLN A 744 23.19 61.72 -36.18
C GLN A 744 22.00 60.83 -35.70
N GLN A 745 21.83 59.69 -36.36
CA GLN A 745 20.77 58.74 -36.08
C GLN A 745 21.15 57.81 -34.91
N HIS A 746 20.24 57.61 -33.98
CA HIS A 746 20.49 56.64 -32.91
C HIS A 746 19.18 56.02 -32.33
N VAL A 747 19.35 54.85 -31.75
CA VAL A 747 18.44 54.21 -30.83
C VAL A 747 19.21 53.94 -29.54
N ILE A 748 18.79 54.57 -28.44
CA ILE A 748 19.43 54.42 -27.13
C ILE A 748 18.43 53.84 -26.16
N VAL A 749 18.71 52.69 -25.55
CA VAL A 749 17.90 52.05 -24.55
C VAL A 749 18.58 52.11 -23.20
N SER A 750 17.93 52.69 -22.21
CA SER A 750 18.45 52.80 -20.86
C SER A 750 17.35 52.80 -19.82
N GLY A 751 17.71 52.47 -18.57
CA GLY A 751 16.79 52.57 -17.44
C GLY A 751 16.85 51.39 -16.51
N LEU A 752 16.04 51.46 -15.49
CA LEU A 752 15.90 50.43 -14.47
C LEU A 752 14.47 49.91 -14.48
N ALA A 753 14.30 48.60 -14.52
CA ALA A 753 13.02 47.93 -14.27
C ALA A 753 13.09 47.12 -13.00
N THR A 754 12.15 47.34 -12.12
CA THR A 754 11.90 46.56 -10.90
C THR A 754 10.38 46.33 -10.76
N PRO A 755 9.88 45.68 -9.72
CA PRO A 755 8.45 45.64 -9.43
C PRO A 755 7.83 47.00 -9.10
N GLU A 756 8.65 48.03 -8.85
CA GLU A 756 8.19 49.41 -8.57
C GLU A 756 7.56 50.05 -9.83
N LYS A 757 6.41 50.72 -9.65
CA LYS A 757 5.68 51.35 -10.77
C LYS A 757 6.40 52.57 -11.34
N THR A 758 7.31 53.17 -10.60
CA THR A 758 8.08 54.36 -10.98
C THR A 758 9.22 54.05 -11.94
N ASP A 759 9.70 52.80 -11.91
CA ASP A 759 10.83 52.37 -12.70
C ASP A 759 10.46 52.04 -14.12
N SER A 760 11.30 52.43 -15.06
CA SER A 760 11.04 52.28 -16.49
C SER A 760 12.30 52.03 -17.31
N ILE A 761 12.13 51.33 -18.41
CA ILE A 761 13.12 51.26 -19.50
C ILE A 761 12.63 52.24 -20.58
N VAL A 762 13.53 53.12 -21.01
CA VAL A 762 13.30 54.14 -22.03
C VAL A 762 14.12 53.82 -23.26
N ALA A 763 13.49 53.77 -24.43
CA ALA A 763 14.14 53.79 -25.73
C ALA A 763 14.03 55.19 -26.32
N ASP A 764 15.14 55.87 -26.54
CA ASP A 764 15.27 57.20 -27.19
C ASP A 764 15.67 56.99 -28.66
N LEU A 765 14.86 57.45 -29.58
CA LEU A 765 15.02 57.36 -31.01
C LEU A 765 15.29 58.75 -31.59
N LYS A 766 16.25 58.85 -32.49
CA LYS A 766 16.55 60.08 -33.21
C LYS A 766 16.75 59.80 -34.69
N ASP A 767 15.92 60.39 -35.51
CA ASP A 767 15.94 60.36 -36.98
C ASP A 767 16.08 58.94 -37.55
N VAL A 768 15.48 57.95 -36.87
CA VAL A 768 15.52 56.52 -37.26
C VAL A 768 14.50 56.28 -38.38
N ASP A 769 14.90 55.61 -39.45
CA ASP A 769 13.99 55.29 -40.53
C ASP A 769 12.92 54.28 -40.06
N VAL A 770 11.66 54.64 -40.23
CA VAL A 770 10.52 53.80 -39.83
C VAL A 770 10.56 52.44 -40.55
N ALA A 771 11.01 52.40 -41.80
CA ALA A 771 11.13 51.19 -42.57
C ALA A 771 12.09 50.16 -41.91
N TYR A 772 13.13 50.65 -41.20
CA TYR A 772 14.06 49.74 -40.47
C TYR A 772 13.36 48.97 -39.38
N VAL A 773 12.51 49.67 -38.59
CA VAL A 773 11.78 49.07 -37.49
C VAL A 773 10.72 48.09 -38.04
N LEU A 774 9.98 48.47 -39.08
CA LEU A 774 8.93 47.60 -39.65
C LEU A 774 9.49 46.31 -40.27
N ASN A 775 10.64 46.39 -40.94
CA ASN A 775 11.34 45.19 -41.46
C ASN A 775 11.84 44.26 -40.36
N LEU A 776 12.35 44.79 -39.22
CA LEU A 776 12.76 43.97 -38.09
C LEU A 776 11.61 43.17 -37.49
N VAL A 777 10.39 43.72 -37.44
CA VAL A 777 9.19 43.04 -36.95
C VAL A 777 8.46 42.27 -38.06
N ASN A 778 9.02 42.21 -39.28
CA ASN A 778 8.45 41.51 -40.44
C ASN A 778 7.03 42.03 -40.79
N PHE A 779 6.81 43.32 -40.67
CA PHE A 779 5.53 43.94 -40.98
C PHE A 779 5.57 44.57 -42.38
N HIS A 780 4.78 44.05 -43.31
CA HIS A 780 4.78 44.42 -44.71
C HIS A 780 3.37 44.68 -45.31
N SER A 781 2.37 44.88 -44.41
CA SER A 781 0.98 45.03 -44.84
C SER A 781 0.71 46.36 -45.55
N VAL A 782 1.47 47.37 -45.17
CA VAL A 782 1.44 48.72 -45.81
C VAL A 782 2.84 49.35 -45.75
N ASP A 783 3.12 50.29 -46.67
CA ASP A 783 4.41 50.99 -46.72
C ASP A 783 4.32 52.31 -45.97
N PHE A 784 5.10 52.40 -44.87
CA PHE A 784 5.35 53.63 -44.13
C PHE A 784 6.82 53.99 -44.32
N THR A 785 7.07 55.28 -44.62
CA THR A 785 8.43 55.80 -44.58
C THR A 785 8.49 57.10 -43.76
N GLY A 786 9.67 57.50 -43.35
CA GLY A 786 9.94 58.71 -42.59
C GLY A 786 11.00 58.47 -41.50
N LYS A 787 11.44 59.59 -40.89
CA LYS A 787 12.46 59.59 -39.87
C LYS A 787 11.84 59.82 -38.50
N ALA A 788 11.76 58.74 -37.69
CA ALA A 788 11.17 58.80 -36.36
C ALA A 788 12.16 59.30 -35.30
N SER A 789 11.67 60.28 -34.50
CA SER A 789 12.36 60.72 -33.28
C SER A 789 11.38 60.74 -32.13
N GLY A 790 11.82 60.43 -30.92
CA GLY A 790 10.95 60.39 -29.73
C GLY A 790 11.35 59.31 -28.74
N LYS A 791 10.42 59.02 -27.84
CA LYS A 791 10.69 58.06 -26.75
C LYS A 791 9.61 57.03 -26.68
N ALA A 792 10.04 55.77 -26.51
CA ALA A 792 9.21 54.66 -26.09
C ALA A 792 9.59 54.24 -24.65
N ILE A 793 8.58 54.05 -23.84
CA ILE A 793 8.75 53.78 -22.39
C ILE A 793 7.97 52.54 -22.01
N ILE A 794 8.64 51.65 -21.27
CA ILE A 794 8.00 50.48 -20.66
C ILE A 794 8.11 50.64 -19.15
N LYS A 795 7.00 50.62 -18.44
CA LYS A 795 6.90 50.65 -16.98
C LYS A 795 6.43 49.30 -16.46
N SER A 796 6.67 49.04 -15.18
CA SER A 796 6.19 47.85 -14.46
C SER A 796 6.54 46.51 -15.15
N LEU A 797 7.69 46.39 -15.79
CA LEU A 797 8.08 45.24 -16.64
C LEU A 797 7.89 43.86 -15.98
N PHE A 798 8.00 43.78 -14.67
CA PHE A 798 7.93 42.50 -13.92
C PHE A 798 6.60 42.18 -13.28
N ASN A 799 5.63 43.11 -13.32
CA ASN A 799 4.31 42.91 -12.73
C ASN A 799 3.21 43.03 -13.81
N ASP A 800 2.91 44.22 -14.19
CA ASP A 800 1.87 44.53 -15.19
C ASP A 800 2.45 45.55 -16.18
N PRO A 801 3.13 45.07 -17.24
CA PRO A 801 3.83 45.94 -18.15
C PRO A 801 2.90 46.90 -18.87
N ASP A 802 3.20 48.20 -18.78
CA ASP A 802 2.56 49.29 -19.47
C ASP A 802 3.58 49.92 -20.44
N ALA A 803 3.30 49.87 -21.74
CA ALA A 803 4.21 50.33 -22.77
C ALA A 803 3.53 51.42 -23.65
N TYR A 804 4.19 52.52 -23.78
CA TYR A 804 3.72 53.63 -24.64
C TYR A 804 4.89 54.31 -25.32
N ALA A 805 4.61 54.94 -26.49
CA ALA A 805 5.60 55.75 -27.19
C ALA A 805 4.97 57.07 -27.68
N GLN A 806 5.83 58.11 -27.70
CA GLN A 806 5.53 59.39 -28.35
C GLN A 806 6.61 59.63 -29.39
N LEU A 807 6.19 59.68 -30.65
CA LEU A 807 7.07 59.75 -31.78
C LEU A 807 6.69 60.88 -32.71
N ASP A 808 7.68 61.64 -33.19
CA ASP A 808 7.58 62.58 -34.29
C ASP A 808 8.28 61.94 -35.50
N VAL A 809 7.54 61.74 -36.58
CA VAL A 809 8.09 61.19 -37.82
C VAL A 809 8.13 62.29 -38.88
N LYS A 810 9.33 62.77 -39.19
CA LYS A 810 9.56 63.72 -40.27
C LYS A 810 9.54 63.01 -41.63
N GLU A 811 9.17 63.78 -42.65
CA GLU A 811 9.05 63.31 -44.04
C GLU A 811 8.18 62.05 -44.12
N PHE A 812 7.08 62.07 -43.32
CA PHE A 812 6.23 60.87 -43.23
C PHE A 812 5.45 60.68 -44.54
N THR A 813 5.56 59.48 -45.08
CA THR A 813 4.77 58.99 -46.20
C THR A 813 3.98 57.76 -45.88
N PHE A 814 2.80 57.65 -46.38
CA PHE A 814 1.95 56.48 -46.32
C PHE A 814 1.55 56.07 -47.73
N GLU A 815 1.91 54.89 -48.17
CA GLU A 815 1.62 54.36 -49.54
C GLU A 815 1.99 55.40 -50.66
N ASN A 816 3.22 55.94 -50.59
CA ASN A 816 3.78 56.95 -51.48
C ASN A 816 3.11 58.36 -51.39
N GLY A 817 2.12 58.58 -50.54
CA GLY A 817 1.54 59.87 -50.26
C GLY A 817 2.30 60.61 -49.17
N GLN A 818 2.86 61.83 -49.48
CA GLN A 818 3.47 62.69 -48.47
C GLN A 818 2.41 63.27 -47.54
N LEU A 819 2.60 63.05 -46.20
CA LEU A 819 1.67 63.56 -45.18
C LEU A 819 2.38 64.47 -44.15
N GLY A 820 3.58 64.95 -44.44
CA GLY A 820 4.34 65.93 -43.66
C GLY A 820 4.99 65.41 -42.45
N VAL A 821 4.67 65.93 -41.26
CA VAL A 821 5.21 65.39 -39.97
C VAL A 821 4.13 64.64 -39.22
N LEU A 822 4.37 63.38 -38.87
CA LEU A 822 3.45 62.60 -38.10
C LEU A 822 3.82 62.71 -36.62
N HIS A 823 2.88 63.16 -35.79
CA HIS A 823 2.92 63.13 -34.32
C HIS A 823 2.12 61.95 -33.87
N ALA A 824 2.78 60.89 -33.38
CA ALA A 824 2.16 59.63 -33.04
C ALA A 824 2.24 59.32 -31.55
N GLY A 825 1.12 59.06 -30.93
CA GLY A 825 0.97 58.41 -29.64
C GLY A 825 0.63 56.95 -29.86
N VAL A 826 1.43 56.07 -29.29
CA VAL A 826 1.33 54.61 -29.45
C VAL A 826 1.23 53.97 -28.09
N ASN A 827 0.23 53.12 -27.88
CA ASN A 827 0.04 52.37 -26.63
C ASN A 827 -0.10 50.89 -26.89
N PHE A 828 0.53 50.06 -26.11
CA PHE A 828 0.36 48.62 -26.17
C PHE A 828 -0.86 48.17 -25.36
N ASN A 829 -1.85 47.61 -26.02
CA ASN A 829 -3.04 47.04 -25.40
C ASN A 829 -2.79 45.54 -25.12
N LYS A 830 -2.55 45.21 -23.87
CA LYS A 830 -2.22 43.87 -23.43
C LYS A 830 -3.41 42.90 -23.56
N GLU A 831 -4.65 43.37 -23.32
CA GLU A 831 -5.84 42.50 -23.36
C GLU A 831 -6.13 42.02 -24.78
N LEU A 832 -5.92 42.87 -25.77
CA LEU A 832 -6.15 42.60 -27.17
C LEU A 832 -4.89 42.19 -27.93
N GLU A 833 -3.73 42.23 -27.28
CA GLU A 833 -2.40 41.94 -27.86
C GLU A 833 -2.16 42.76 -29.15
N GLN A 834 -2.51 44.06 -29.09
CA GLN A 834 -2.41 44.98 -30.22
C GLN A 834 -1.74 46.30 -29.80
N ILE A 835 -1.30 47.06 -30.76
CA ILE A 835 -0.68 48.37 -30.61
C ILE A 835 -1.71 49.39 -31.08
N ASP A 836 -2.29 50.15 -30.15
CA ASP A 836 -3.23 51.21 -30.44
C ASP A 836 -2.46 52.47 -30.84
N ILE A 837 -2.88 53.12 -31.93
CA ILE A 837 -2.20 54.26 -32.57
C ILE A 837 -3.18 55.44 -32.62
N HIS A 838 -2.72 56.55 -32.12
CA HIS A 838 -3.37 57.85 -32.25
C HIS A 838 -2.37 58.83 -32.81
N ALA A 839 -2.52 59.23 -34.05
CA ALA A 839 -1.56 60.10 -34.71
C ALA A 839 -2.19 61.18 -35.55
N VAL A 840 -1.48 62.31 -35.65
CA VAL A 840 -1.82 63.42 -36.52
C VAL A 840 -0.64 63.66 -37.45
N ALA A 841 -0.87 63.54 -38.72
CA ALA A 841 0.08 64.01 -39.77
C ALA A 841 -0.25 65.43 -40.16
N ASP A 842 0.75 66.33 -40.06
CA ASP A 842 0.65 67.74 -40.31
C ASP A 842 1.60 68.17 -41.47
N ASP A 843 1.03 68.62 -42.57
CA ASP A 843 1.77 69.10 -43.75
C ASP A 843 1.59 70.64 -43.98
N GLY A 844 1.19 71.37 -42.90
CA GLY A 844 1.02 72.78 -42.91
C GLY A 844 -0.42 73.28 -42.58
N PRO A 845 -0.68 74.60 -42.54
CA PRO A 845 -1.99 75.09 -42.19
C PRO A 845 -3.08 74.57 -43.13
N GLU A 846 -4.13 74.04 -42.55
CA GLU A 846 -5.27 73.43 -43.27
C GLU A 846 -5.01 72.09 -43.96
N HIS A 847 -3.81 71.42 -43.70
CA HIS A 847 -3.39 70.12 -44.24
C HIS A 847 -3.10 69.15 -43.13
N GLN A 848 -4.13 68.57 -42.50
CA GLN A 848 -3.99 67.62 -41.38
C GLN A 848 -4.66 66.34 -41.74
N THR A 849 -3.99 65.23 -41.41
CA THR A 849 -4.51 63.82 -41.49
C THR A 849 -4.51 63.24 -40.15
N LEU A 850 -5.68 62.86 -39.60
CA LEU A 850 -5.82 62.14 -38.34
C LEU A 850 -5.79 60.64 -38.64
N ILE A 851 -4.98 59.93 -37.93
CA ILE A 851 -4.82 58.46 -38.05
C ILE A 851 -5.10 57.81 -36.67
N ASN A 852 -6.18 57.05 -36.59
CA ASN A 852 -6.56 56.34 -35.36
C ASN A 852 -6.84 54.90 -35.65
N GLY A 853 -6.41 53.97 -34.76
CA GLY A 853 -6.69 52.58 -34.92
C GLY A 853 -5.67 51.70 -34.22
N TYR A 854 -5.42 50.54 -34.76
CA TYR A 854 -4.46 49.60 -34.16
C TYR A 854 -3.75 48.73 -35.16
N VAL A 855 -2.60 48.21 -34.75
CA VAL A 855 -1.81 47.20 -35.44
C VAL A 855 -1.71 45.98 -34.55
N SER A 856 -2.04 44.79 -35.05
CA SER A 856 -1.84 43.50 -34.36
C SER A 856 -0.71 42.72 -35.03
N PRO A 857 0.51 42.77 -34.50
CA PRO A 857 1.64 42.03 -35.09
C PRO A 857 1.40 40.50 -35.08
N LYS A 858 0.71 39.98 -34.04
CA LYS A 858 0.38 38.58 -33.91
C LYS A 858 -0.56 38.05 -34.98
N ARG A 859 -1.53 38.89 -35.39
CA ARG A 859 -2.51 38.54 -36.43
C ARG A 859 -2.08 38.97 -37.81
N ASN A 860 -0.96 39.66 -37.92
CA ASN A 860 -0.53 40.37 -39.13
C ASN A 860 -1.68 41.22 -39.72
N TYR A 861 -2.33 42.02 -38.88
CA TYR A 861 -3.55 42.73 -39.16
C TYR A 861 -3.42 44.20 -38.74
N ILE A 862 -3.96 45.08 -39.56
CA ILE A 862 -4.02 46.54 -39.33
C ILE A 862 -5.44 47.03 -39.53
N ASP A 863 -5.87 47.90 -38.64
CA ASP A 863 -7.16 48.62 -38.73
C ASP A 863 -6.92 50.07 -38.36
N LEU A 864 -6.84 50.94 -39.36
CA LEU A 864 -6.57 52.35 -39.21
C LEU A 864 -7.70 53.17 -39.89
N GLY A 865 -8.33 53.99 -39.10
CA GLY A 865 -9.21 55.03 -39.61
C GLY A 865 -8.37 56.27 -39.98
N ILE A 866 -8.48 56.76 -41.21
CA ILE A 866 -7.76 57.91 -41.70
C ILE A 866 -8.76 58.95 -42.06
N ASP A 867 -8.67 60.14 -41.41
CA ASP A 867 -9.48 61.36 -41.70
C ASP A 867 -8.52 62.43 -42.23
N ALA A 868 -8.61 62.71 -43.52
CA ALA A 868 -7.68 63.56 -44.23
C ALA A 868 -8.35 64.84 -44.67
N GLN A 869 -7.79 65.98 -44.24
CA GLN A 869 -8.23 67.30 -44.61
C GLN A 869 -7.14 68.07 -45.34
N GLY A 870 -7.43 68.44 -46.55
CA GLY A 870 -6.51 69.24 -47.41
C GLY A 870 -5.26 68.41 -47.87
N THR A 871 -5.20 67.14 -47.56
CA THR A 871 -4.03 66.28 -47.84
C THR A 871 -4.00 65.78 -49.28
N SER A 872 -2.82 65.58 -49.83
CA SER A 872 -2.62 64.98 -51.17
C SER A 872 -3.28 63.58 -51.25
N MET A 873 -4.14 63.39 -52.24
CA MET A 873 -4.81 62.08 -52.48
C MET A 873 -3.89 60.97 -53.00
N LYS A 874 -2.61 61.23 -53.19
CA LYS A 874 -1.65 60.27 -53.73
C LYS A 874 -1.57 58.98 -52.88
N PHE A 875 -1.82 59.00 -51.59
CA PHE A 875 -1.85 57.81 -50.74
C PHE A 875 -3.01 56.85 -51.08
N LEU A 876 -4.10 57.35 -51.70
CA LEU A 876 -5.24 56.57 -52.11
C LEU A 876 -5.00 55.90 -53.45
N GLU A 877 -3.98 56.28 -54.22
CA GLU A 877 -3.67 55.71 -55.56
C GLU A 877 -3.46 54.25 -55.53
N ASN A 878 -2.75 53.74 -54.53
CA ASN A 878 -2.48 52.29 -54.35
C ASN A 878 -3.72 51.49 -53.92
N PHE A 879 -4.69 52.08 -53.25
CA PHE A 879 -5.94 51.43 -52.83
C PHE A 879 -7.06 51.54 -53.90
N CYS A 880 -7.05 52.58 -54.76
CA CYS A 880 -8.12 52.82 -55.71
C CYS A 880 -7.76 52.31 -57.12
N GLY A 881 -6.55 51.90 -57.36
CA GLY A 881 -6.06 51.34 -58.62
C GLY A 881 -6.27 52.32 -59.79
N SER A 882 -6.52 51.80 -60.97
CA SER A 882 -6.66 52.57 -62.22
C SER A 882 -7.88 53.52 -62.25
N PHE A 883 -8.71 53.58 -61.24
CA PHE A 883 -9.84 54.46 -61.13
C PHE A 883 -9.48 55.94 -60.92
N MET A 884 -8.30 56.26 -60.44
CA MET A 884 -7.87 57.65 -60.15
C MET A 884 -6.93 58.25 -61.19
N ASN A 885 -6.69 57.59 -62.30
CA ASN A 885 -5.87 58.06 -63.40
C ASN A 885 -6.70 58.85 -64.46
N GLN A 886 -7.71 59.57 -64.17
CA GLN A 886 -8.38 60.49 -65.03
C GLN A 886 -8.48 61.93 -64.42
#